data_4451e93d92216d4a63e608b17c5cee1c
#
_entry.id   4451e93d92216d4a63e608b17c5cee1c
#
_cell.length_a   1.000
_cell.length_b   1.000
_cell.length_c   1.000
_cell.angle_alpha   90.00
_cell.angle_beta   90.00
_cell.angle_gamma   90.00
#
_symmetry.space_group_name_H-M   'P 1'
#
loop_
_entity.id
_entity.type
_entity.pdbx_description
1 polymer ?
#
loop_
_entity_poly.entity_id
_entity_poly.type
_entity_poly.pdbx_seq_one_letter_code
_entity_poly.pdbx_strand_id
1 'polypeptide(L)'
;MQKNLVIVESPAKAKTIERFLGDDFKVMSSFGHIRDLAKKDFGVDPKTFAPVYIIPDDKKKVVSDLRAQAKKCETVWLASDEDREGEAISWHLAEVLKLDPATARRIVFHEITKPAILDAIEHPRTIDLNLVDAQQARRVLDRLVGFRLSPVLWHKVRAGLSAGRVQSVTVRLIVEREREIAAFESESNFRLLARFIVDGADGQTAQLDAELNHRFATVEEAQAFLEHCKNARFTIGSIATKPSKRTPAPPFTTSTLQQDAARKMGFSVGTTMRVAQKLYEAGLITYMRTDSMNLSDLCLNTVGPVITELMGADYHKRRRYHTHAKGAQEAHEAIRPTDMRRSEIKGTAQEKRLYDLIWKRTVACQMADAQLERTTVLIQIDGSEHHFVATGEVVKFEGFLRVYRESFDDNENETSDNLAAEGLLPPMVEGQELKRQTLTARQRYSLPPARYSEASLVHKLEELGIGRPSTYAPTISTIQAREYVRRGENEGKSRPITLVTLSGNEITTEQSSENYGSDRGKLVPTDIGIVVNDFLMDKFPSIMDYNFTANVEHDFDLVAEGTKNWTELIRTFYGDLEPQVDTVLAERSETRVGERYLGDDPKSGQPVSVKIGRYGPMIQIGNGEGDDKPRFARLSPNQSLATITLEEALELCKLPRELGEFEDQMIKIGAGRFGPYVQHGKKFVSIPKDEDPLTITPERAVELILQKREADAKSHLLSFEEEPELEVLVGRFGPYIKYKGKNYKIPKERAEHAGELTLEECRALIESGSKTAAKSTTKRRTTKKK
;
A
#
# COMPACT_ATOMS: atom_id res chain seq x y z
N MET A 1 11.30 47.65 -7.27
CA MET A 1 11.98 46.58 -8.04
C MET A 1 12.29 45.50 -7.01
N GLN A 2 11.84 44.27 -7.23
CA GLN A 2 12.10 43.19 -6.25
C GLN A 2 13.59 42.86 -6.26
N LYS A 3 14.24 42.94 -5.09
CA LYS A 3 15.69 42.72 -4.98
C LYS A 3 16.07 41.24 -4.91
N ASN A 4 15.14 40.40 -4.44
CA ASN A 4 15.39 38.99 -4.12
C ASN A 4 14.50 38.07 -4.92
N LEU A 5 15.06 36.99 -5.48
CA LEU A 5 14.35 35.87 -6.08
C LEU A 5 14.53 34.63 -5.21
N VAL A 6 13.45 34.09 -4.66
CA VAL A 6 13.43 32.80 -3.96
C VAL A 6 12.87 31.74 -4.90
N ILE A 7 13.59 30.63 -5.07
CA ILE A 7 13.16 29.51 -5.94
C ILE A 7 12.91 28.29 -5.09
N VAL A 8 11.68 27.77 -5.16
CA VAL A 8 11.20 26.55 -4.52
C VAL A 8 10.76 25.51 -5.55
N GLU A 9 10.50 24.27 -5.14
CA GLU A 9 10.12 23.22 -6.08
C GLU A 9 8.64 23.19 -6.44
N SER A 10 7.73 23.73 -5.61
CA SER A 10 6.29 23.65 -5.89
C SER A 10 5.59 25.02 -5.89
N PRO A 11 4.55 25.21 -6.75
CA PRO A 11 3.78 26.46 -6.77
C PRO A 11 3.02 26.72 -5.46
N ALA A 12 2.59 25.68 -4.75
CA ALA A 12 1.88 25.81 -3.48
C ALA A 12 2.81 26.37 -2.42
N LYS A 13 4.03 25.82 -2.32
CA LYS A 13 5.09 26.27 -1.45
C LYS A 13 5.48 27.74 -1.76
N ALA A 14 5.63 28.08 -3.06
CA ALA A 14 5.91 29.45 -3.47
C ALA A 14 4.86 30.44 -2.95
N LYS A 15 3.58 30.10 -3.10
CA LYS A 15 2.47 30.94 -2.64
C LYS A 15 2.44 31.11 -1.12
N THR A 16 2.82 30.08 -0.38
CA THR A 16 2.85 30.12 1.09
C THR A 16 4.00 31.00 1.57
N ILE A 17 5.21 30.83 1.02
CA ILE A 17 6.41 31.56 1.43
C ILE A 17 6.35 33.02 1.01
N GLU A 18 5.83 33.35 -0.18
CA GLU A 18 5.70 34.74 -0.68
C GLU A 18 4.91 35.62 0.30
N ARG A 19 3.92 35.06 1.01
CA ARG A 19 3.14 35.80 2.02
C ARG A 19 3.94 36.19 3.28
N PHE A 20 5.04 35.48 3.54
CA PHE A 20 5.87 35.71 4.72
C PHE A 20 6.98 36.73 4.50
N LEU A 21 7.46 36.87 3.25
CA LEU A 21 8.69 37.57 2.92
C LEU A 21 8.49 39.05 2.55
N GLY A 22 7.29 39.50 2.18
CA GLY A 22 7.04 40.89 1.79
C GLY A 22 7.46 41.25 0.36
N ASP A 23 7.36 42.55 0.02
CA ASP A 23 7.41 43.06 -1.37
C ASP A 23 8.79 43.04 -2.03
N ASP A 24 9.87 42.99 -1.24
CA ASP A 24 11.24 42.93 -1.77
C ASP A 24 11.60 41.54 -2.33
N PHE A 25 10.76 40.53 -2.11
CA PHE A 25 10.97 39.14 -2.51
C PHE A 25 9.98 38.71 -3.58
N LYS A 26 10.51 38.09 -4.63
CA LYS A 26 9.73 37.32 -5.58
C LYS A 26 9.93 35.84 -5.36
N VAL A 27 8.86 35.07 -5.15
CA VAL A 27 8.95 33.62 -5.01
C VAL A 27 8.46 32.92 -6.27
N MET A 28 9.27 32.04 -6.83
CA MET A 28 8.96 31.27 -8.03
C MET A 28 9.18 29.78 -7.80
N SER A 29 8.51 28.96 -8.62
CA SER A 29 8.64 27.51 -8.55
C SER A 29 9.40 26.95 -9.76
N SER A 30 10.28 25.98 -9.52
CA SER A 30 10.92 25.16 -10.55
C SER A 30 10.01 24.02 -11.06
N PHE A 31 8.89 23.76 -10.38
CA PHE A 31 8.03 22.60 -10.65
C PHE A 31 8.77 21.24 -10.54
N GLY A 32 9.62 21.10 -9.52
CA GLY A 32 10.51 19.97 -9.30
C GLY A 32 11.82 20.07 -10.10
N HIS A 33 12.39 18.92 -10.47
CA HIS A 33 13.64 18.88 -11.23
C HIS A 33 13.52 19.59 -12.58
N ILE A 34 14.51 20.41 -12.92
CA ILE A 34 14.60 21.16 -14.18
C ILE A 34 15.58 20.52 -15.18
N ARG A 35 16.43 19.60 -14.72
CA ARG A 35 17.34 18.79 -15.53
C ARG A 35 17.09 17.32 -15.23
N ASP A 36 17.33 16.46 -16.21
CA ASP A 36 17.32 15.01 -16.07
C ASP A 36 18.43 14.39 -16.91
N LEU A 37 18.79 13.13 -16.61
CA LEU A 37 19.77 12.41 -17.42
C LEU A 37 19.29 12.27 -18.87
N ALA A 38 20.20 12.41 -19.82
CA ALA A 38 19.90 12.21 -21.23
C ALA A 38 19.27 10.83 -21.48
N LYS A 39 18.33 10.76 -22.41
CA LYS A 39 17.65 9.49 -22.75
C LYS A 39 18.52 8.57 -23.62
N LYS A 40 19.47 9.15 -24.39
CA LYS A 40 20.41 8.38 -25.20
C LYS A 40 21.64 8.00 -24.38
N ASP A 41 22.27 6.90 -24.73
CA ASP A 41 23.55 6.41 -24.19
C ASP A 41 23.56 6.37 -22.64
N PHE A 42 22.49 5.83 -22.05
CA PHE A 42 22.27 5.79 -20.60
C PHE A 42 22.19 7.17 -19.91
N GLY A 43 22.57 8.26 -20.57
CA GLY A 43 22.78 9.57 -19.97
C GLY A 43 23.93 9.63 -18.98
N VAL A 44 24.86 8.69 -19.11
CA VAL A 44 26.06 8.54 -18.27
C VAL A 44 27.23 8.16 -19.16
N ASP A 45 28.37 8.83 -19.00
CA ASP A 45 29.60 8.44 -19.70
C ASP A 45 30.08 7.06 -19.22
N PRO A 46 30.25 6.06 -20.11
CA PRO A 46 30.55 4.68 -19.70
C PRO A 46 31.95 4.50 -19.11
N LYS A 47 32.86 5.47 -19.29
CA LYS A 47 34.24 5.36 -18.77
C LYS A 47 34.42 6.12 -17.47
N THR A 48 33.85 7.31 -17.37
CA THR A 48 34.01 8.20 -16.22
C THR A 48 32.85 8.14 -15.26
N PHE A 49 31.71 7.57 -15.67
CA PHE A 49 30.41 7.58 -14.97
C PHE A 49 29.84 8.97 -14.75
N ALA A 50 30.38 9.98 -15.43
CA ALA A 50 29.87 11.33 -15.35
C ALA A 50 28.46 11.43 -15.93
N PRO A 51 27.49 12.01 -15.19
CA PRO A 51 26.12 12.13 -15.67
C PRO A 51 26.00 13.22 -16.74
N VAL A 52 25.30 12.89 -17.83
CA VAL A 52 24.99 13.85 -18.91
C VAL A 52 23.59 14.40 -18.70
N TYR A 53 23.50 15.60 -18.16
CA TYR A 53 22.19 16.23 -17.88
C TYR A 53 21.69 17.06 -19.04
N ILE A 54 20.39 16.97 -19.30
CA ILE A 54 19.65 17.77 -20.27
C ILE A 54 18.49 18.49 -19.60
N ILE A 55 18.04 19.60 -20.20
CA ILE A 55 16.78 20.25 -19.81
C ILE A 55 15.67 19.63 -20.66
N PRO A 56 14.70 18.88 -20.06
CA PRO A 56 13.57 18.34 -20.77
C PRO A 56 12.74 19.42 -21.48
N ASP A 57 12.08 19.07 -22.59
CA ASP A 57 11.35 20.03 -23.41
C ASP A 57 10.23 20.74 -22.64
N ASP A 58 9.55 20.03 -21.76
CA ASP A 58 8.49 20.56 -20.90
C ASP A 58 9.02 21.53 -19.83
N LYS A 59 10.33 21.54 -19.55
CA LYS A 59 10.99 22.41 -18.56
C LYS A 59 11.63 23.65 -19.18
N LYS A 60 11.85 23.68 -20.49
CA LYS A 60 12.52 24.80 -21.19
C LYS A 60 11.90 26.16 -20.88
N LYS A 61 10.55 26.23 -20.84
CA LYS A 61 9.85 27.48 -20.51
C LYS A 61 10.09 27.91 -19.06
N VAL A 62 9.96 26.99 -18.11
CA VAL A 62 10.21 27.27 -16.69
C VAL A 62 11.64 27.82 -16.50
N VAL A 63 12.63 27.16 -17.08
CA VAL A 63 14.02 27.57 -17.04
C VAL A 63 14.23 28.97 -17.67
N SER A 64 13.58 29.26 -18.79
CA SER A 64 13.64 30.59 -19.43
C SER A 64 13.06 31.67 -18.53
N ASP A 65 11.90 31.41 -17.89
CA ASP A 65 11.23 32.34 -17.01
C ASP A 65 12.08 32.63 -15.74
N LEU A 66 12.68 31.57 -15.15
CA LEU A 66 13.59 31.68 -14.00
C LEU A 66 14.85 32.50 -14.35
N ARG A 67 15.49 32.23 -15.52
CA ARG A 67 16.65 32.99 -15.99
C ARG A 67 16.32 34.47 -16.21
N ALA A 68 15.14 34.75 -16.79
CA ALA A 68 14.71 36.10 -17.02
C ALA A 68 14.47 36.89 -15.73
N GLN A 69 13.95 36.23 -14.69
CA GLN A 69 13.71 36.84 -13.38
C GLN A 69 15.01 36.97 -12.59
N ALA A 70 15.88 35.96 -12.59
CA ALA A 70 17.16 36.00 -11.90
C ALA A 70 18.04 37.18 -12.36
N LYS A 71 18.01 37.55 -13.65
CA LYS A 71 18.72 38.72 -14.18
C LYS A 71 18.17 40.07 -13.70
N LYS A 72 16.96 40.11 -13.15
CA LYS A 72 16.30 41.30 -12.64
C LYS A 72 16.46 41.51 -11.14
N CYS A 73 16.95 40.51 -10.45
CA CYS A 73 17.14 40.50 -9.00
C CYS A 73 18.60 40.57 -8.65
N GLU A 74 18.93 41.18 -7.50
CA GLU A 74 20.29 41.30 -7.00
C GLU A 74 20.77 39.99 -6.37
N THR A 75 19.82 39.24 -5.74
CA THR A 75 20.12 38.00 -5.02
C THR A 75 19.15 36.92 -5.40
N VAL A 76 19.68 35.69 -5.60
CA VAL A 76 18.91 34.46 -5.84
C VAL A 76 19.08 33.55 -4.64
N TRP A 77 17.95 33.09 -4.09
CA TRP A 77 17.86 32.18 -2.95
C TRP A 77 17.33 30.86 -3.43
N LEU A 78 18.02 29.75 -3.10
CA LEU A 78 17.62 28.39 -3.44
C LEU A 78 16.97 27.77 -2.20
N ALA A 79 15.67 27.49 -2.28
CA ALA A 79 14.82 27.14 -1.14
C ALA A 79 14.05 25.83 -1.38
N SER A 80 14.68 24.86 -2.03
CA SER A 80 14.13 23.50 -2.17
C SER A 80 14.15 22.75 -0.84
N ASP A 81 13.47 21.60 -0.77
CA ASP A 81 13.38 20.76 0.44
C ASP A 81 14.78 20.37 0.95
N GLU A 82 14.85 19.98 2.19
CA GLU A 82 16.12 19.71 2.88
C GLU A 82 16.69 18.31 2.61
N ASP A 83 15.99 17.48 1.84
CA ASP A 83 16.47 16.15 1.46
C ASP A 83 17.47 16.19 0.28
N ARG A 84 18.09 15.03 -0.03
CA ARG A 84 19.04 14.89 -1.14
C ARG A 84 18.44 15.30 -2.50
N GLU A 85 17.14 15.08 -2.70
CA GLU A 85 16.44 15.46 -3.93
C GLU A 85 16.33 16.99 -4.04
N GLY A 86 15.99 17.66 -2.93
CA GLY A 86 15.94 19.13 -2.88
C GLY A 86 17.33 19.74 -3.06
N GLU A 87 18.38 19.14 -2.49
CA GLU A 87 19.75 19.63 -2.66
C GLU A 87 20.20 19.53 -4.13
N ALA A 88 19.88 18.39 -4.79
CA ALA A 88 20.15 18.22 -6.21
C ALA A 88 19.34 19.21 -7.08
N ILE A 89 18.08 19.52 -6.71
CA ILE A 89 17.28 20.56 -7.39
C ILE A 89 17.98 21.91 -7.29
N SER A 90 18.45 22.30 -6.08
CA SER A 90 19.19 23.54 -5.87
C SER A 90 20.47 23.59 -6.68
N TRP A 91 21.24 22.51 -6.72
CA TRP A 91 22.45 22.41 -7.53
C TRP A 91 22.13 22.54 -9.04
N HIS A 92 21.12 21.86 -9.53
CA HIS A 92 20.68 21.99 -10.93
C HIS A 92 20.21 23.41 -11.27
N LEU A 93 19.58 24.11 -10.31
CA LEU A 93 19.19 25.51 -10.49
C LEU A 93 20.42 26.42 -10.55
N ALA A 94 21.42 26.22 -9.66
CA ALA A 94 22.67 26.98 -9.69
C ALA A 94 23.38 26.84 -11.04
N GLU A 95 23.54 25.61 -11.55
CA GLU A 95 24.14 25.34 -12.85
C GLU A 95 23.40 26.04 -13.99
N VAL A 96 22.07 25.91 -14.04
CA VAL A 96 21.24 26.48 -15.10
C VAL A 96 21.22 28.00 -15.05
N LEU A 97 21.25 28.60 -13.87
CA LEU A 97 21.25 30.06 -13.66
C LEU A 97 22.66 30.65 -13.70
N LYS A 98 23.71 29.80 -13.81
CA LYS A 98 25.12 30.17 -13.78
C LYS A 98 25.52 30.84 -12.47
N LEU A 99 25.01 30.33 -11.35
CA LEU A 99 25.44 30.67 -10.01
C LEU A 99 26.59 29.75 -9.62
N ASP A 100 27.55 30.26 -8.88
CA ASP A 100 28.62 29.43 -8.33
C ASP A 100 28.06 28.64 -7.13
N PRO A 101 28.05 27.30 -7.15
CA PRO A 101 27.55 26.47 -6.07
C PRO A 101 28.23 26.75 -4.71
N ALA A 102 29.50 27.15 -4.72
CA ALA A 102 30.29 27.47 -3.51
C ALA A 102 29.82 28.73 -2.82
N THR A 103 29.15 29.65 -3.53
CA THR A 103 28.68 30.93 -3.01
C THR A 103 27.17 31.15 -3.14
N ALA A 104 26.47 30.21 -3.77
CA ALA A 104 25.02 30.28 -3.93
C ALA A 104 24.31 30.25 -2.56
N ARG A 105 23.36 31.17 -2.38
CA ARG A 105 22.58 31.24 -1.14
C ARG A 105 21.52 30.14 -1.09
N ARG A 106 21.80 29.12 -0.32
CA ARG A 106 20.91 27.99 -0.03
C ARG A 106 20.25 28.18 1.33
N ILE A 107 18.93 28.17 1.39
CA ILE A 107 18.16 28.18 2.64
C ILE A 107 17.43 26.88 2.81
N VAL A 108 17.44 26.37 4.03
CA VAL A 108 16.79 25.13 4.44
C VAL A 108 15.87 25.38 5.63
N PHE A 109 14.77 24.66 5.69
CA PHE A 109 13.80 24.76 6.79
C PHE A 109 12.99 23.48 6.89
N HIS A 110 12.76 23.03 8.13
CA HIS A 110 11.98 21.80 8.41
C HIS A 110 10.47 22.04 8.36
N GLU A 111 10.04 23.32 8.43
CA GLU A 111 8.65 23.73 8.41
C GLU A 111 8.44 25.04 7.65
N ILE A 112 7.29 25.20 7.03
CA ILE A 112 6.95 26.40 6.27
C ILE A 112 6.14 27.34 7.18
N THR A 113 6.83 27.93 8.16
CA THR A 113 6.28 28.96 9.05
C THR A 113 7.03 30.29 8.86
N LYS A 114 6.38 31.40 9.21
CA LYS A 114 7.02 32.72 9.06
C LYS A 114 8.35 32.83 9.84
N PRO A 115 8.42 32.42 11.12
CA PRO A 115 9.68 32.44 11.86
C PRO A 115 10.78 31.61 11.23
N ALA A 116 10.49 30.35 10.83
CA ALA A 116 11.47 29.45 10.22
C ALA A 116 12.01 29.98 8.88
N ILE A 117 11.14 30.59 8.07
CA ILE A 117 11.54 31.16 6.78
C ILE A 117 12.41 32.41 6.97
N LEU A 118 12.09 33.28 7.92
CA LEU A 118 12.91 34.49 8.22
C LEU A 118 14.26 34.10 8.79
N ASP A 119 14.30 33.15 9.71
CA ASP A 119 15.55 32.63 10.27
C ASP A 119 16.45 32.02 9.18
N ALA A 120 15.86 31.23 8.27
CA ALA A 120 16.60 30.65 7.14
C ALA A 120 17.18 31.70 6.18
N ILE A 121 16.51 32.85 6.01
CA ILE A 121 17.01 33.97 5.21
C ILE A 121 18.17 34.66 5.93
N GLU A 122 18.12 34.76 7.26
CA GLU A 122 19.21 35.36 8.07
C GLU A 122 20.44 34.45 8.15
N HIS A 123 20.25 33.13 8.07
CA HIS A 123 21.28 32.10 8.20
C HIS A 123 21.44 31.21 6.97
N PRO A 124 21.74 31.77 5.77
CA PRO A 124 21.90 30.94 4.58
C PRO A 124 23.20 30.11 4.66
N ARG A 125 23.14 28.93 4.06
CA ARG A 125 24.32 28.09 3.79
C ARG A 125 24.66 28.05 2.30
N THR A 126 25.69 27.34 1.92
CA THR A 126 26.00 26.96 0.54
C THR A 126 25.34 25.62 0.19
N ILE A 127 25.41 25.24 -1.07
CA ILE A 127 24.95 23.93 -1.53
C ILE A 127 25.88 22.86 -0.96
N ASP A 128 25.31 21.83 -0.36
CA ASP A 128 26.03 20.65 0.13
C ASP A 128 26.30 19.69 -1.03
N LEU A 129 27.52 19.71 -1.54
CA LEU A 129 27.92 18.88 -2.69
C LEU A 129 27.96 17.38 -2.34
N ASN A 130 28.15 17.00 -1.07
CA ASN A 130 28.09 15.58 -0.69
C ASN A 130 26.67 15.03 -0.79
N LEU A 131 25.66 15.82 -0.41
CA LEU A 131 24.26 15.45 -0.60
C LEU A 131 23.90 15.37 -2.09
N VAL A 132 24.43 16.28 -2.92
CA VAL A 132 24.28 16.24 -4.38
C VAL A 132 24.90 14.96 -4.94
N ASP A 133 26.11 14.63 -4.52
CA ASP A 133 26.83 13.43 -4.97
C ASP A 133 26.10 12.14 -4.57
N ALA A 134 25.54 12.09 -3.36
CA ALA A 134 24.71 10.97 -2.92
C ALA A 134 23.45 10.79 -3.78
N GLN A 135 22.81 11.88 -4.16
CA GLN A 135 21.66 11.84 -5.09
C GLN A 135 22.08 11.42 -6.50
N GLN A 136 23.21 11.95 -7.00
CA GLN A 136 23.77 11.57 -8.30
C GLN A 136 24.15 10.08 -8.32
N ALA A 137 24.83 9.58 -7.27
CA ALA A 137 25.18 8.18 -7.11
C ALA A 137 23.95 7.27 -7.25
N ARG A 138 22.90 7.57 -6.50
CA ARG A 138 21.63 6.85 -6.60
C ARG A 138 21.04 6.92 -8.01
N ARG A 139 20.96 8.13 -8.59
CA ARG A 139 20.37 8.35 -9.90
C ARG A 139 21.11 7.60 -11.00
N VAL A 140 22.43 7.62 -10.97
CA VAL A 140 23.29 6.93 -11.93
C VAL A 140 23.19 5.41 -11.76
N LEU A 141 23.31 4.90 -10.54
CA LEU A 141 23.23 3.46 -10.26
C LEU A 141 21.88 2.88 -10.68
N ASP A 142 20.77 3.49 -10.27
CA ASP A 142 19.43 3.02 -10.62
C ASP A 142 19.18 3.12 -12.14
N ARG A 143 19.79 4.10 -12.81
CA ARG A 143 19.77 4.22 -14.27
C ARG A 143 20.53 3.06 -14.94
N LEU A 144 21.73 2.77 -14.50
CA LEU A 144 22.55 1.66 -15.02
C LEU A 144 21.85 0.31 -14.83
N VAL A 145 21.38 0.03 -13.62
CA VAL A 145 20.61 -1.20 -13.34
C VAL A 145 19.39 -1.32 -14.25
N GLY A 146 18.57 -0.28 -14.31
CA GLY A 146 17.35 -0.30 -15.12
C GLY A 146 17.61 -0.49 -16.61
N PHE A 147 18.62 0.17 -17.15
CA PHE A 147 18.94 0.12 -18.58
C PHE A 147 19.70 -1.15 -18.99
N ARG A 148 20.40 -1.80 -18.07
CA ARG A 148 21.09 -3.08 -18.36
C ARG A 148 20.18 -4.28 -18.14
N LEU A 149 19.40 -4.33 -17.06
CA LEU A 149 18.55 -5.49 -16.75
C LEU A 149 17.24 -5.50 -17.56
N SER A 150 16.62 -4.33 -17.82
CA SER A 150 15.35 -4.33 -18.57
C SER A 150 15.46 -4.91 -19.98
N PRO A 151 16.46 -4.59 -20.80
CA PRO A 151 16.68 -5.27 -22.09
C PRO A 151 16.88 -6.78 -21.96
N VAL A 152 17.58 -7.27 -20.92
CA VAL A 152 17.71 -8.70 -20.67
C VAL A 152 16.34 -9.35 -20.49
N LEU A 153 15.47 -8.74 -19.68
CA LEU A 153 14.08 -9.20 -19.52
C LEU A 153 13.29 -9.16 -20.85
N TRP A 154 13.54 -8.17 -21.70
CA TRP A 154 12.86 -8.10 -23.01
C TRP A 154 13.28 -9.24 -23.95
N HIS A 155 14.54 -9.59 -23.92
CA HIS A 155 15.07 -10.69 -24.75
C HIS A 155 14.70 -12.07 -24.23
N LYS A 156 14.78 -12.26 -22.90
CA LYS A 156 14.64 -13.57 -22.29
C LYS A 156 13.22 -13.91 -21.85
N VAL A 157 12.44 -12.92 -21.43
CA VAL A 157 11.09 -13.11 -20.89
C VAL A 157 10.05 -12.48 -21.83
N ARG A 158 9.89 -11.16 -21.79
CA ARG A 158 8.90 -10.42 -22.59
C ARG A 158 9.24 -8.95 -22.72
N ALA A 159 8.99 -8.36 -23.90
CA ALA A 159 9.13 -6.94 -24.12
C ALA A 159 8.26 -6.08 -23.16
N GLY A 160 8.79 -4.93 -22.75
CA GLY A 160 8.09 -3.97 -21.88
C GLY A 160 8.23 -4.23 -20.39
N LEU A 161 8.90 -5.30 -19.96
CA LEU A 161 9.25 -5.55 -18.57
C LEU A 161 10.39 -4.63 -18.12
N SER A 162 10.56 -4.48 -16.83
CA SER A 162 11.65 -3.67 -16.28
C SER A 162 12.12 -4.22 -14.93
N ALA A 163 13.40 -4.08 -14.68
CA ALA A 163 14.01 -4.37 -13.41
C ALA A 163 14.57 -3.09 -12.77
N GLY A 164 14.70 -3.11 -11.47
CA GLY A 164 15.32 -2.04 -10.70
C GLY A 164 15.71 -2.58 -9.32
N ARG A 165 16.79 -2.09 -8.77
CA ARG A 165 17.41 -2.58 -7.53
C ARG A 165 16.40 -2.74 -6.39
N VAL A 166 15.78 -1.65 -5.94
CA VAL A 166 14.80 -1.68 -4.84
C VAL A 166 13.50 -2.36 -5.25
N GLN A 167 13.05 -2.11 -6.49
CA GLN A 167 11.81 -2.67 -7.02
C GLN A 167 11.84 -4.21 -7.07
N SER A 168 12.92 -4.79 -7.57
CA SER A 168 13.00 -6.25 -7.79
C SER A 168 13.06 -7.00 -6.46
N VAL A 169 13.82 -6.52 -5.48
CA VAL A 169 13.86 -7.13 -4.14
C VAL A 169 12.54 -6.94 -3.37
N THR A 170 11.79 -5.87 -3.64
CA THR A 170 10.45 -5.68 -3.08
C THR A 170 9.46 -6.72 -3.64
N VAL A 171 9.54 -7.03 -4.93
CA VAL A 171 8.75 -8.12 -5.53
C VAL A 171 9.17 -9.47 -4.94
N ARG A 172 10.47 -9.70 -4.75
CA ARG A 172 11.01 -10.92 -4.11
C ARG A 172 10.39 -11.17 -2.74
N LEU A 173 10.30 -10.16 -1.86
CA LEU A 173 9.66 -10.29 -0.54
C LEU A 173 8.22 -10.84 -0.64
N ILE A 174 7.46 -10.33 -1.61
CA ILE A 174 6.06 -10.73 -1.80
C ILE A 174 5.98 -12.15 -2.38
N VAL A 175 6.86 -12.51 -3.30
CA VAL A 175 6.91 -13.85 -3.90
C VAL A 175 7.35 -14.89 -2.86
N GLU A 176 8.36 -14.59 -2.05
CA GLU A 176 8.81 -15.49 -0.98
C GLU A 176 7.70 -15.72 0.05
N ARG A 177 6.98 -14.65 0.46
CA ARG A 177 5.83 -14.76 1.36
C ARG A 177 4.73 -15.65 0.78
N GLU A 178 4.43 -15.56 -0.50
CA GLU A 178 3.43 -16.42 -1.14
C GLU A 178 3.87 -17.89 -1.16
N ARG A 179 5.19 -18.14 -1.33
CA ARG A 179 5.77 -19.49 -1.24
C ARG A 179 5.74 -20.04 0.18
N GLU A 180 6.04 -19.20 1.18
CA GLU A 180 5.90 -19.59 2.58
C GLU A 180 4.47 -20.02 2.91
N ILE A 181 3.48 -19.25 2.42
CA ILE A 181 2.05 -19.56 2.59
C ILE A 181 1.67 -20.87 1.88
N ALA A 182 2.17 -21.08 0.66
CA ALA A 182 1.86 -22.26 -0.13
C ALA A 182 2.50 -23.54 0.45
N ALA A 183 3.67 -23.40 1.08
CA ALA A 183 4.36 -24.51 1.74
C ALA A 183 3.89 -24.78 3.17
N PHE A 184 3.02 -23.92 3.71
CA PHE A 184 2.58 -24.03 5.09
C PHE A 184 1.56 -25.16 5.27
N GLU A 185 1.90 -26.11 6.12
CA GLU A 185 1.00 -27.19 6.54
C GLU A 185 0.25 -26.77 7.80
N SER A 186 -1.08 -26.72 7.69
CA SER A 186 -1.94 -26.30 8.79
C SER A 186 -2.25 -27.45 9.72
N GLU A 187 -1.85 -27.33 10.97
CA GLU A 187 -2.18 -28.28 12.05
C GLU A 187 -3.41 -27.79 12.83
N SER A 188 -4.22 -28.71 13.32
CA SER A 188 -5.36 -28.37 14.16
C SER A 188 -5.15 -28.81 15.61
N ASN A 189 -5.71 -28.03 16.52
CA ASN A 189 -5.81 -28.37 17.93
C ASN A 189 -7.13 -27.85 18.49
N PHE A 190 -7.48 -28.30 19.69
CA PHE A 190 -8.67 -27.90 20.39
C PHE A 190 -8.31 -26.97 21.56
N ARG A 191 -8.76 -25.74 21.49
CA ARG A 191 -8.68 -24.73 22.53
C ARG A 191 -9.93 -24.81 23.39
N LEU A 192 -9.77 -24.93 24.70
CA LEU A 192 -10.89 -25.09 25.61
C LEU A 192 -11.17 -23.81 26.38
N LEU A 193 -12.38 -23.29 26.18
CA LEU A 193 -12.88 -22.06 26.80
C LEU A 193 -13.95 -22.43 27.83
N ALA A 194 -13.88 -21.82 29.01
CA ALA A 194 -14.85 -21.98 30.09
C ALA A 194 -15.60 -20.67 30.33
N ARG A 195 -16.87 -20.80 30.61
CA ARG A 195 -17.68 -19.73 31.19
C ARG A 195 -18.16 -20.18 32.54
N PHE A 196 -17.79 -19.42 33.58
CA PHE A 196 -18.19 -19.65 34.95
C PHE A 196 -19.16 -18.57 35.43
N ILE A 197 -19.93 -18.89 36.41
CA ILE A 197 -20.74 -17.95 37.19
C ILE A 197 -20.03 -17.75 38.53
N VAL A 198 -19.77 -16.49 38.85
CA VAL A 198 -19.22 -16.06 40.16
C VAL A 198 -20.35 -15.50 40.96
N ASP A 199 -20.60 -16.08 42.14
CA ASP A 199 -21.56 -15.53 43.08
C ASP A 199 -20.87 -14.41 43.90
N GLY A 200 -21.36 -13.19 43.79
CA GLY A 200 -20.88 -12.04 44.57
C GLY A 200 -21.40 -12.05 45.99
N ALA A 201 -20.70 -11.40 46.93
CA ALA A 201 -21.07 -11.26 48.32
C ALA A 201 -22.42 -10.51 48.53
N ASP A 202 -22.83 -9.73 47.54
CA ASP A 202 -24.08 -8.97 47.46
C ASP A 202 -25.25 -9.77 46.86
N GLY A 203 -25.04 -11.06 46.54
CA GLY A 203 -26.03 -11.92 45.92
C GLY A 203 -26.22 -11.70 44.43
N GLN A 204 -25.42 -10.82 43.80
CA GLN A 204 -25.38 -10.68 42.36
C GLN A 204 -24.47 -11.77 41.76
N THR A 205 -24.82 -12.21 40.54
CA THR A 205 -24.02 -13.16 39.79
C THR A 205 -23.32 -12.45 38.61
N ALA A 206 -22.06 -12.79 38.41
CA ALA A 206 -21.28 -12.28 37.25
C ALA A 206 -20.71 -13.45 36.44
N GLN A 207 -20.46 -13.21 35.15
CA GLN A 207 -19.82 -14.20 34.28
C GLN A 207 -18.30 -14.01 34.29
N LEU A 208 -17.56 -15.13 34.28
CA LEU A 208 -16.11 -15.18 34.18
C LEU A 208 -15.72 -16.11 33.04
N ASP A 209 -15.13 -15.56 31.98
CA ASP A 209 -14.58 -16.33 30.88
C ASP A 209 -13.11 -16.68 31.20
N ALA A 210 -12.72 -17.92 30.93
CA ALA A 210 -11.38 -18.44 31.18
C ALA A 210 -10.95 -19.43 30.10
N GLU A 211 -9.67 -19.59 29.91
CA GLU A 211 -9.05 -20.51 28.94
C GLU A 211 -8.25 -21.57 29.69
N LEU A 212 -8.34 -22.81 29.22
CA LEU A 212 -7.50 -23.89 29.75
C LEU A 212 -6.03 -23.66 29.33
N ASN A 213 -5.11 -23.91 30.27
CA ASN A 213 -3.67 -23.81 30.04
C ASN A 213 -3.11 -24.91 29.14
N HIS A 214 -3.95 -25.78 28.61
CA HIS A 214 -3.60 -26.89 27.74
C HIS A 214 -4.46 -26.92 26.48
N ARG A 215 -3.87 -27.39 25.36
CA ARG A 215 -4.56 -27.62 24.10
C ARG A 215 -4.53 -29.09 23.75
N PHE A 216 -5.65 -29.62 23.32
CA PHE A 216 -5.76 -31.02 22.94
C PHE A 216 -5.49 -31.20 21.44
N ALA A 217 -4.82 -32.31 21.09
CA ALA A 217 -4.51 -32.59 19.67
C ALA A 217 -5.75 -33.13 18.92
N THR A 218 -6.59 -33.89 19.58
CA THR A 218 -7.74 -34.57 18.97
C THR A 218 -9.06 -34.20 19.63
N VAL A 219 -10.18 -34.48 18.96
CA VAL A 219 -11.52 -34.29 19.51
C VAL A 219 -11.81 -35.24 20.63
N GLU A 220 -11.28 -36.46 20.56
CA GLU A 220 -11.45 -37.52 21.55
C GLU A 220 -10.80 -37.13 22.86
N GLU A 221 -9.59 -36.59 22.85
CA GLU A 221 -8.90 -36.06 24.02
C GLU A 221 -9.69 -34.91 24.67
N ALA A 222 -10.18 -33.98 23.86
CA ALA A 222 -10.98 -32.86 24.33
C ALA A 222 -12.31 -33.35 24.95
N GLN A 223 -12.98 -34.34 24.33
CA GLN A 223 -14.20 -34.96 24.86
C GLN A 223 -13.94 -35.69 26.19
N ALA A 224 -12.90 -36.48 26.27
CA ALA A 224 -12.49 -37.19 27.49
C ALA A 224 -12.25 -36.20 28.64
N PHE A 225 -11.60 -35.07 28.35
CA PHE A 225 -11.42 -34.03 29.35
C PHE A 225 -12.73 -33.35 29.76
N LEU A 226 -13.65 -33.10 28.83
CA LEU A 226 -14.99 -32.57 29.14
C LEU A 226 -15.80 -33.55 29.97
N GLU A 227 -15.69 -34.87 29.69
CA GLU A 227 -16.32 -35.91 30.52
C GLU A 227 -15.82 -35.88 31.97
N HIS A 228 -14.50 -35.74 32.20
CA HIS A 228 -13.93 -35.55 33.52
C HIS A 228 -14.51 -34.31 34.22
N CYS A 229 -14.68 -33.21 33.47
CA CYS A 229 -15.21 -31.95 33.98
C CYS A 229 -16.70 -31.98 34.35
N LYS A 230 -17.47 -33.02 33.98
CA LYS A 230 -18.89 -33.13 34.38
C LYS A 230 -19.10 -33.09 35.91
N ASN A 231 -18.24 -33.78 36.62
CA ASN A 231 -18.34 -33.95 38.07
C ASN A 231 -17.23 -33.19 38.83
N ALA A 232 -16.31 -32.53 38.14
CA ALA A 232 -15.23 -31.79 38.75
C ALA A 232 -15.73 -30.50 39.42
N ARG A 233 -15.13 -30.15 40.56
CA ARG A 233 -15.29 -28.85 41.18
C ARG A 233 -14.25 -27.89 40.59
N PHE A 234 -14.65 -26.66 40.51
CA PHE A 234 -13.80 -25.56 40.01
C PHE A 234 -13.60 -24.55 41.11
N THR A 235 -12.33 -24.35 41.52
CA THR A 235 -12.01 -23.52 42.67
C THR A 235 -10.96 -22.48 42.29
N ILE A 236 -11.11 -21.27 42.74
CA ILE A 236 -10.11 -20.23 42.55
C ILE A 236 -8.86 -20.58 43.36
N GLY A 237 -7.80 -20.98 42.68
CA GLY A 237 -6.54 -21.36 43.30
C GLY A 237 -5.67 -20.18 43.68
N SER A 238 -5.60 -19.16 42.85
CA SER A 238 -4.86 -17.93 43.13
C SER A 238 -5.36 -16.75 42.33
N ILE A 239 -5.21 -15.56 42.91
CA ILE A 239 -5.51 -14.28 42.29
C ILE A 239 -4.25 -13.42 42.33
N ALA A 240 -3.61 -13.17 41.22
CA ALA A 240 -2.41 -12.35 41.13
C ALA A 240 -2.69 -11.05 40.38
N THR A 241 -2.59 -9.92 41.06
CA THR A 241 -2.70 -8.60 40.45
C THR A 241 -1.32 -7.97 40.32
N LYS A 242 -0.94 -7.58 39.13
CA LYS A 242 0.34 -6.94 38.83
C LYS A 242 0.12 -5.60 38.15
N PRO A 243 0.80 -4.53 38.59
CA PRO A 243 0.81 -3.28 37.86
C PRO A 243 1.50 -3.46 36.53
N SER A 244 0.93 -2.88 35.49
CA SER A 244 1.47 -2.83 34.12
C SER A 244 1.48 -1.38 33.64
N LYS A 245 2.41 -1.05 32.75
CA LYS A 245 2.50 0.26 32.13
C LYS A 245 2.57 0.11 30.64
N ARG A 246 1.82 0.96 29.92
CA ARG A 246 2.00 1.14 28.48
C ARG A 246 2.60 2.51 28.23
N THR A 247 3.67 2.57 27.45
CA THR A 247 4.32 3.82 27.03
C THR A 247 3.82 4.23 25.66
N PRO A 248 3.69 5.54 25.41
CA PRO A 248 3.29 5.99 24.08
C PRO A 248 4.42 5.75 23.06
N ALA A 249 4.03 5.43 21.85
CA ALA A 249 4.95 5.34 20.74
C ALA A 249 5.59 6.70 20.38
N PRO A 250 6.80 6.72 19.75
CA PRO A 250 7.46 7.92 19.29
C PRO A 250 6.64 8.74 18.30
N PRO A 251 6.96 10.01 18.07
CA PRO A 251 6.33 10.79 17.00
C PRO A 251 6.57 10.14 15.63
N PHE A 252 5.78 10.53 14.63
CA PHE A 252 5.82 9.89 13.34
C PHE A 252 7.11 10.13 12.56
N THR A 253 7.66 9.04 12.03
CA THR A 253 8.51 9.02 10.84
C THR A 253 7.64 8.85 9.59
N THR A 254 8.22 8.96 8.39
CA THR A 254 7.52 8.66 7.14
C THR A 254 6.92 7.25 7.15
N SER A 255 7.69 6.28 7.57
CA SER A 255 7.29 4.86 7.62
C SER A 255 6.12 4.65 8.57
N THR A 256 6.23 5.09 9.81
CA THR A 256 5.19 4.89 10.83
C THR A 256 3.91 5.68 10.52
N LEU A 257 4.02 6.86 9.88
CA LEU A 257 2.85 7.60 9.39
C LEU A 257 2.12 6.83 8.28
N GLN A 258 2.86 6.25 7.34
CA GLN A 258 2.27 5.43 6.27
C GLN A 258 1.56 4.20 6.81
N GLN A 259 2.16 3.52 7.80
CA GLN A 259 1.60 2.34 8.45
C GLN A 259 0.29 2.68 9.17
N ASP A 260 0.29 3.69 10.04
CA ASP A 260 -0.88 4.05 10.82
C ASP A 260 -2.01 4.66 9.97
N ALA A 261 -1.67 5.44 8.95
CA ALA A 261 -2.66 5.95 8.00
C ALA A 261 -3.32 4.82 7.18
N ALA A 262 -2.57 3.78 6.84
CA ALA A 262 -3.13 2.61 6.17
C ALA A 262 -4.07 1.83 7.10
N ARG A 263 -3.63 1.54 8.33
CA ARG A 263 -4.40 0.77 9.31
C ARG A 263 -5.66 1.50 9.78
N LYS A 264 -5.55 2.77 10.19
CA LYS A 264 -6.65 3.53 10.81
C LYS A 264 -7.60 4.20 9.81
N MET A 265 -7.12 4.50 8.61
CA MET A 265 -7.90 5.28 7.63
C MET A 265 -8.09 4.56 6.29
N GLY A 266 -7.43 3.43 6.07
CA GLY A 266 -7.44 2.71 4.79
C GLY A 266 -6.74 3.50 3.66
N PHE A 267 -5.83 4.42 3.99
CA PHE A 267 -5.08 5.16 2.98
C PHE A 267 -4.00 4.28 2.37
N SER A 268 -3.85 4.34 1.04
CA SER A 268 -2.65 3.80 0.42
C SER A 268 -1.43 4.64 0.80
N VAL A 269 -0.24 4.02 0.78
CA VAL A 269 1.03 4.71 1.04
C VAL A 269 1.18 5.95 0.15
N GLY A 270 0.85 5.83 -1.14
CA GLY A 270 0.87 6.95 -2.07
C GLY A 270 -0.16 8.05 -1.75
N THR A 271 -1.33 7.69 -1.21
CA THR A 271 -2.32 8.68 -0.78
C THR A 271 -1.85 9.43 0.46
N THR A 272 -1.30 8.72 1.44
CA THR A 272 -0.72 9.30 2.65
C THR A 272 0.33 10.36 2.30
N MET A 273 1.31 10.01 1.45
CA MET A 273 2.37 10.95 1.08
C MET A 273 1.85 12.16 0.29
N ARG A 274 0.88 11.96 -0.58
CA ARG A 274 0.27 13.08 -1.34
C ARG A 274 -0.48 14.06 -0.43
N VAL A 275 -1.17 13.55 0.57
CA VAL A 275 -1.89 14.38 1.55
C VAL A 275 -0.89 15.06 2.50
N ALA A 276 0.11 14.34 2.98
CA ALA A 276 1.16 14.90 3.84
C ALA A 276 1.95 16.02 3.13
N GLN A 277 2.27 15.85 1.84
CA GLN A 277 2.90 16.90 1.01
C GLN A 277 2.06 18.19 0.99
N LYS A 278 0.73 18.07 0.82
CA LYS A 278 -0.17 19.23 0.84
C LYS A 278 -0.21 19.92 2.20
N LEU A 279 -0.22 19.14 3.28
CA LEU A 279 -0.19 19.69 4.64
C LEU A 279 1.11 20.44 4.91
N TYR A 280 2.25 19.89 4.49
CA TYR A 280 3.57 20.53 4.57
C TYR A 280 3.61 21.82 3.75
N GLU A 281 3.23 21.79 2.48
CA GLU A 281 3.22 22.96 1.61
C GLU A 281 2.28 24.09 2.10
N ALA A 282 1.24 23.71 2.85
CA ALA A 282 0.36 24.67 3.53
C ALA A 282 0.94 25.20 4.85
N GLY A 283 2.10 24.71 5.30
CA GLY A 283 2.74 25.08 6.55
C GLY A 283 2.05 24.55 7.79
N LEU A 284 1.33 23.42 7.68
CA LEU A 284 0.54 22.82 8.75
C LEU A 284 1.29 21.72 9.52
N ILE A 285 2.24 21.05 8.86
CA ILE A 285 3.12 20.04 9.47
C ILE A 285 4.56 20.27 9.07
N THR A 286 5.49 19.66 9.80
CA THR A 286 6.92 19.58 9.45
C THR A 286 7.13 18.73 8.19
N TYR A 287 8.35 18.71 7.68
CA TYR A 287 8.71 17.94 6.48
C TYR A 287 8.38 16.45 6.65
N MET A 288 7.66 15.91 5.67
CA MET A 288 7.04 14.58 5.78
C MET A 288 7.94 13.42 5.32
N ARG A 289 9.12 13.69 4.76
CA ARG A 289 10.10 12.67 4.38
C ARG A 289 11.23 12.65 5.37
N THR A 290 11.01 11.99 6.49
CA THR A 290 11.98 11.91 7.58
C THR A 290 11.95 10.52 8.23
N ASP A 291 13.10 10.04 8.65
CA ASP A 291 13.27 8.88 9.51
C ASP A 291 13.58 9.29 10.97
N SER A 292 13.65 10.60 11.24
CA SER A 292 13.89 11.16 12.55
C SER A 292 12.67 11.05 13.47
N MET A 293 12.90 10.73 14.73
CA MET A 293 11.93 10.77 15.83
C MET A 293 12.16 11.98 16.76
N ASN A 294 13.09 12.88 16.41
CA ASN A 294 13.41 14.03 17.24
C ASN A 294 12.30 15.09 17.16
N LEU A 295 12.04 15.76 18.28
CA LEU A 295 11.18 16.93 18.35
C LEU A 295 12.00 18.14 18.79
N SER A 296 11.82 19.28 18.11
CA SER A 296 12.48 20.53 18.48
C SER A 296 12.08 21.01 19.89
N ASP A 297 12.95 21.80 20.51
CA ASP A 297 12.64 22.42 21.79
C ASP A 297 11.41 23.33 21.71
N LEU A 298 11.19 23.98 20.56
CA LEU A 298 9.98 24.77 20.32
C LEU A 298 8.71 23.89 20.44
N CYS A 299 8.70 22.74 19.81
CA CYS A 299 7.59 21.78 19.90
C CYS A 299 7.42 21.29 21.35
N LEU A 300 8.51 20.84 21.99
CA LEU A 300 8.49 20.32 23.36
C LEU A 300 8.00 21.36 24.38
N ASN A 301 8.32 22.64 24.18
CA ASN A 301 7.88 23.73 25.05
C ASN A 301 6.43 24.16 24.81
N THR A 302 5.88 23.87 23.63
CA THR A 302 4.51 24.24 23.29
C THR A 302 3.50 23.11 23.55
N VAL A 303 3.88 21.86 23.39
CA VAL A 303 2.98 20.70 23.56
C VAL A 303 2.60 20.46 25.03
N GLY A 304 3.53 20.69 25.97
CA GLY A 304 3.29 20.52 27.40
C GLY A 304 2.13 21.38 27.93
N PRO A 305 2.14 22.72 27.72
CA PRO A 305 1.01 23.59 28.04
C PRO A 305 -0.30 23.14 27.41
N VAL A 306 -0.29 22.71 26.14
CA VAL A 306 -1.49 22.20 25.45
C VAL A 306 -2.06 20.96 26.15
N ILE A 307 -1.21 20.00 26.52
CA ILE A 307 -1.66 18.81 27.26
C ILE A 307 -2.25 19.21 28.62
N THR A 308 -1.55 20.10 29.34
CA THR A 308 -1.98 20.54 30.68
C THR A 308 -3.32 21.28 30.63
N GLU A 309 -3.53 22.14 29.62
CA GLU A 309 -4.78 22.88 29.42
C GLU A 309 -5.95 21.93 29.07
N LEU A 310 -5.71 20.94 28.19
CA LEU A 310 -6.77 20.04 27.71
C LEU A 310 -7.14 18.94 28.71
N MET A 311 -6.19 18.45 29.49
CA MET A 311 -6.34 17.20 30.25
C MET A 311 -5.85 17.27 31.71
N GLY A 312 -5.05 18.26 32.05
CA GLY A 312 -4.44 18.42 33.37
C GLY A 312 -2.95 18.08 33.41
N ALA A 313 -2.25 18.57 34.44
CA ALA A 313 -0.81 18.46 34.55
C ALA A 313 -0.31 17.01 34.66
N ASP A 314 -1.10 16.11 35.29
CA ASP A 314 -0.74 14.70 35.50
C ASP A 314 -0.62 13.93 34.17
N TYR A 315 -1.24 14.42 33.11
CA TYR A 315 -1.17 13.81 31.79
C TYR A 315 0.09 14.21 31.00
N HIS A 316 0.84 15.21 31.42
CA HIS A 316 2.05 15.64 30.72
C HIS A 316 3.28 14.94 31.27
N LYS A 317 4.10 14.38 30.36
CA LYS A 317 5.42 13.82 30.64
C LYS A 317 6.34 14.10 29.47
N ARG A 318 7.23 15.09 29.64
CA ARG A 318 8.21 15.45 28.61
C ARG A 318 9.13 14.28 28.30
N ARG A 319 9.28 13.92 27.02
CA ARG A 319 10.20 12.92 26.51
C ARG A 319 11.02 13.45 25.35
N ARG A 320 12.27 13.02 25.28
CA ARG A 320 13.12 13.17 24.10
C ARG A 320 13.30 11.80 23.48
N TYR A 321 13.10 11.71 22.17
CA TYR A 321 13.31 10.51 21.39
C TYR A 321 14.58 10.68 20.58
N HIS A 322 15.35 9.61 20.43
CA HIS A 322 16.56 9.58 19.64
C HIS A 322 16.38 8.54 18.53
N THR A 323 16.84 8.88 17.35
CA THR A 323 16.78 7.96 16.20
C THR A 323 17.95 6.98 16.30
N HIS A 324 17.67 5.69 16.32
CA HIS A 324 18.68 4.64 16.36
C HIS A 324 19.08 4.11 14.98
N ALA A 325 18.45 4.57 13.90
CA ALA A 325 18.76 4.11 12.55
C ALA A 325 20.17 4.57 12.15
N LYS A 326 21.04 3.63 11.79
CA LYS A 326 22.34 3.93 11.19
C LYS A 326 22.12 4.70 9.88
N GLY A 327 22.71 5.89 9.76
CA GLY A 327 22.53 6.77 8.59
C GLY A 327 21.28 7.65 8.63
N ALA A 328 20.58 7.73 9.78
CA ALA A 328 19.52 8.72 9.97
C ALA A 328 20.13 10.14 9.91
N GLN A 329 19.46 11.01 9.14
CA GLN A 329 19.83 12.43 9.13
C GLN A 329 19.35 13.06 10.45
N GLU A 330 20.18 13.06 11.48
CA GLU A 330 19.85 13.57 12.82
C GLU A 330 19.39 15.04 12.84
N ALA A 331 19.71 15.80 11.77
CA ALA A 331 19.28 17.18 11.60
C ALA A 331 17.77 17.34 11.36
N HIS A 332 17.07 16.28 10.95
CA HIS A 332 15.64 16.35 10.65
C HIS A 332 14.78 16.19 11.92
N GLU A 333 13.63 16.83 11.90
CA GLU A 333 12.57 16.68 12.89
C GLU A 333 11.59 15.56 12.48
N ALA A 334 10.90 14.99 13.48
CA ALA A 334 9.76 14.09 13.24
C ALA A 334 8.59 14.83 12.57
N ILE A 335 7.66 14.07 12.00
CA ILE A 335 6.44 14.63 11.41
C ILE A 335 5.48 15.05 12.54
N ARG A 336 5.26 16.35 12.67
CA ARG A 336 4.40 16.98 13.68
C ARG A 336 3.64 18.18 13.13
N PRO A 337 2.58 18.66 13.81
CA PRO A 337 1.99 19.96 13.53
C PRO A 337 3.01 21.09 13.77
N THR A 338 2.96 22.14 12.96
CA THR A 338 3.76 23.33 13.15
C THR A 338 3.26 24.20 14.32
N ASP A 339 1.97 24.08 14.64
CA ASP A 339 1.32 24.77 15.76
C ASP A 339 0.49 23.75 16.57
N MET A 340 0.98 23.40 17.76
CA MET A 340 0.35 22.39 18.62
C MET A 340 -1.01 22.86 19.21
N ARG A 341 -1.30 24.16 19.24
CA ARG A 341 -2.58 24.71 19.70
C ARG A 341 -3.69 24.51 18.67
N ARG A 342 -3.33 24.23 17.43
CA ARG A 342 -4.27 24.00 16.33
C ARG A 342 -4.62 22.52 16.25
N SER A 343 -5.66 22.10 16.96
CA SER A 343 -6.15 20.69 16.88
C SER A 343 -6.92 20.39 15.59
N GLU A 344 -7.49 21.40 14.93
CA GLU A 344 -8.29 21.24 13.71
C GLU A 344 -7.82 22.17 12.60
N ILE A 345 -7.99 21.73 11.35
CA ILE A 345 -7.64 22.50 10.16
C ILE A 345 -8.81 22.64 9.18
N LYS A 346 -8.73 23.66 8.32
CA LYS A 346 -9.59 23.77 7.14
C LYS A 346 -8.96 22.95 6.01
N GLY A 347 -9.78 22.18 5.27
CA GLY A 347 -9.31 21.35 4.17
C GLY A 347 -10.29 20.25 3.80
N THR A 348 -9.86 19.35 2.92
CA THR A 348 -10.61 18.16 2.53
C THR A 348 -10.70 17.17 3.69
N ALA A 349 -11.65 16.23 3.61
CA ALA A 349 -11.80 15.18 4.63
C ALA A 349 -10.50 14.37 4.83
N GLN A 350 -9.75 14.10 3.74
CA GLN A 350 -8.47 13.40 3.83
C GLN A 350 -7.40 14.22 4.57
N GLU A 351 -7.30 15.51 4.26
CA GLU A 351 -6.35 16.43 4.93
C GLU A 351 -6.66 16.55 6.42
N LYS A 352 -7.93 16.73 6.79
CA LYS A 352 -8.37 16.80 8.19
C LYS A 352 -8.04 15.52 8.97
N ARG A 353 -8.36 14.35 8.39
CA ARG A 353 -8.11 13.05 9.03
C ARG A 353 -6.62 12.78 9.25
N LEU A 354 -5.78 13.07 8.24
CA LEU A 354 -4.34 12.85 8.36
C LEU A 354 -3.70 13.83 9.35
N TYR A 355 -4.13 15.09 9.36
CA TYR A 355 -3.67 16.08 10.33
C TYR A 355 -4.04 15.69 11.77
N ASP A 356 -5.29 15.27 12.00
CA ASP A 356 -5.77 14.78 13.30
C ASP A 356 -4.93 13.61 13.81
N LEU A 357 -4.60 12.66 12.91
CA LEU A 357 -3.74 11.52 13.24
C LEU A 357 -2.34 11.99 13.69
N ILE A 358 -1.73 12.93 12.95
CA ILE A 358 -0.40 13.49 13.26
C ILE A 358 -0.45 14.26 14.59
N TRP A 359 -1.46 15.08 14.77
CA TRP A 359 -1.64 15.88 15.99
C TRP A 359 -1.78 14.98 17.22
N LYS A 360 -2.68 14.00 17.17
CA LYS A 360 -2.91 13.04 18.25
C LYS A 360 -1.66 12.25 18.62
N ARG A 361 -0.91 11.80 17.63
CA ARG A 361 0.35 11.08 17.88
C ARG A 361 1.40 11.97 18.54
N THR A 362 1.54 13.21 18.09
CA THR A 362 2.49 14.17 18.66
C THR A 362 2.11 14.53 20.09
N VAL A 363 0.82 14.73 20.39
CA VAL A 363 0.36 14.95 21.75
C VAL A 363 0.62 13.71 22.62
N ALA A 364 0.18 12.54 22.15
CA ALA A 364 0.31 11.29 22.89
C ALA A 364 1.76 10.96 23.26
N CYS A 365 2.73 11.20 22.36
CA CYS A 365 4.14 10.91 22.63
C CYS A 365 4.74 11.76 23.78
N GLN A 366 4.09 12.87 24.16
CA GLN A 366 4.48 13.75 25.27
C GLN A 366 3.52 13.62 26.47
N MET A 367 2.63 12.62 26.46
CA MET A 367 1.74 12.31 27.58
C MET A 367 2.32 11.27 28.53
N ALA A 368 1.80 11.22 29.75
CA ALA A 368 2.16 10.22 30.76
C ALA A 368 1.81 8.81 30.29
N ASP A 369 2.54 7.83 30.82
CA ASP A 369 2.29 6.42 30.57
C ASP A 369 0.89 6.05 31.06
N ALA A 370 0.21 5.16 30.35
CA ALA A 370 -1.00 4.53 30.88
C ALA A 370 -0.62 3.54 31.98
N GLN A 371 -1.32 3.62 33.11
CA GLN A 371 -1.16 2.70 34.22
C GLN A 371 -2.32 1.73 34.25
N LEU A 372 -1.98 0.45 34.20
CA LEU A 372 -2.94 -0.63 34.13
C LEU A 372 -2.67 -1.60 35.28
N GLU A 373 -3.70 -2.28 35.72
CA GLU A 373 -3.58 -3.44 36.57
C GLU A 373 -4.05 -4.67 35.82
N ARG A 374 -3.18 -5.63 35.68
CA ARG A 374 -3.52 -6.93 35.09
C ARG A 374 -3.72 -7.94 36.21
N THR A 375 -4.94 -8.44 36.29
CA THR A 375 -5.30 -9.52 37.21
C THR A 375 -5.34 -10.84 36.45
N THR A 376 -4.64 -11.83 37.00
CA THR A 376 -4.64 -13.21 36.51
C THR A 376 -5.24 -14.10 37.58
N VAL A 377 -6.26 -14.85 37.23
CA VAL A 377 -6.94 -15.80 38.13
C VAL A 377 -6.66 -17.20 37.62
N LEU A 378 -6.11 -18.04 38.49
CA LEU A 378 -5.96 -19.47 38.24
C LEU A 378 -7.14 -20.23 38.85
N ILE A 379 -7.84 -21.00 38.04
CA ILE A 379 -8.99 -21.79 38.44
C ILE A 379 -8.60 -23.25 38.37
N GLN A 380 -8.47 -23.87 39.52
CA GLN A 380 -8.13 -25.29 39.69
C GLN A 380 -9.33 -26.17 39.37
N ILE A 381 -9.04 -27.34 38.81
CA ILE A 381 -10.02 -28.38 38.45
C ILE A 381 -9.74 -29.59 39.33
N ASP A 382 -10.72 -30.06 40.04
CA ASP A 382 -10.57 -31.19 40.95
C ASP A 382 -10.14 -32.46 40.19
N GLY A 383 -9.05 -33.07 40.60
CA GLY A 383 -8.51 -34.28 39.94
C GLY A 383 -7.77 -34.05 38.64
N SER A 384 -7.41 -32.82 38.30
CA SER A 384 -6.66 -32.48 37.07
C SER A 384 -5.38 -31.72 37.37
N GLU A 385 -4.33 -31.95 36.62
CA GLU A 385 -3.10 -31.14 36.60
C GLU A 385 -3.29 -29.83 35.82
N HIS A 386 -4.29 -29.75 34.93
CA HIS A 386 -4.60 -28.56 34.16
C HIS A 386 -5.47 -27.61 34.98
N HIS A 387 -5.40 -26.33 34.58
CA HIS A 387 -6.18 -25.26 35.21
C HIS A 387 -6.67 -24.26 34.17
N PHE A 388 -7.79 -23.60 34.48
CA PHE A 388 -8.23 -22.47 33.68
C PHE A 388 -7.55 -21.17 34.13
N VAL A 389 -7.31 -20.29 33.17
CA VAL A 389 -6.72 -18.97 33.40
C VAL A 389 -7.72 -17.93 32.93
N ALA A 390 -8.16 -17.07 33.81
CA ALA A 390 -8.89 -15.86 33.46
C ALA A 390 -7.97 -14.64 33.63
N THR A 391 -7.99 -13.74 32.69
CA THR A 391 -7.21 -12.50 32.78
C THR A 391 -8.11 -11.29 32.54
N GLY A 392 -7.94 -10.27 33.40
CA GLY A 392 -8.59 -8.97 33.18
C GLY A 392 -7.58 -7.84 33.27
N GLU A 393 -7.83 -6.76 32.59
CA GLU A 393 -6.99 -5.57 32.62
C GLU A 393 -7.86 -4.35 32.92
N VAL A 394 -7.44 -3.60 33.94
CA VAL A 394 -8.12 -2.39 34.38
C VAL A 394 -7.22 -1.20 34.17
N VAL A 395 -7.70 -0.19 33.46
CA VAL A 395 -7.01 1.08 33.31
C VAL A 395 -7.20 1.91 34.59
N LYS A 396 -6.15 2.08 35.37
CA LYS A 396 -6.14 2.94 36.56
C LYS A 396 -5.94 4.40 36.21
N PHE A 397 -5.09 4.64 35.23
CA PHE A 397 -4.84 5.95 34.67
C PHE A 397 -4.65 5.83 33.15
N GLU A 398 -5.49 6.52 32.39
CA GLU A 398 -5.50 6.38 30.93
C GLU A 398 -4.19 6.87 30.28
N GLY A 399 -3.57 7.93 30.86
CA GLY A 399 -2.38 8.50 30.27
C GLY A 399 -2.60 8.84 28.78
N PHE A 400 -1.67 8.47 27.92
CA PHE A 400 -1.77 8.72 26.48
C PHE A 400 -2.92 8.01 25.77
N LEU A 401 -3.43 6.91 26.31
CA LEU A 401 -4.56 6.17 25.71
C LEU A 401 -5.84 7.00 25.58
N ARG A 402 -5.96 8.07 26.36
CA ARG A 402 -7.07 9.02 26.26
C ARG A 402 -7.14 9.73 24.90
N VAL A 403 -6.00 9.89 24.22
CA VAL A 403 -5.88 10.59 22.94
C VAL A 403 -5.60 9.63 21.78
N TYR A 404 -4.80 8.60 22.05
CA TYR A 404 -4.24 7.78 20.99
C TYR A 404 -4.15 6.31 21.40
N ARG A 405 -4.78 5.44 20.61
CA ARG A 405 -4.60 3.98 20.69
C ARG A 405 -3.80 3.52 19.47
N GLU A 406 -2.79 2.71 19.72
CA GLU A 406 -2.00 2.11 18.64
C GLU A 406 -2.83 1.08 17.88
N SER A 407 -2.50 0.88 16.59
CA SER A 407 -3.08 -0.17 15.76
C SER A 407 -1.96 -1.11 15.31
N PHE A 408 -2.22 -2.40 15.37
CA PHE A 408 -1.28 -3.45 15.02
C PHE A 408 -1.70 -4.14 13.70
N ASP A 409 -0.80 -4.85 13.05
CA ASP A 409 -1.12 -5.69 11.91
C ASP A 409 -1.84 -6.99 12.36
N ASP A 410 -2.57 -7.61 11.42
CA ASP A 410 -3.43 -8.78 11.70
C ASP A 410 -2.69 -9.94 12.39
N ASN A 411 -1.37 -10.10 12.16
CA ASN A 411 -0.56 -11.14 12.79
C ASN A 411 -0.21 -10.87 14.24
N GLU A 412 -0.16 -9.61 14.65
CA GLU A 412 0.12 -9.23 16.04
C GLU A 412 -1.14 -9.38 16.90
N ASN A 413 -2.33 -9.35 16.27
CA ASN A 413 -3.60 -9.60 16.94
C ASN A 413 -3.85 -11.10 17.24
N GLU A 414 -3.17 -12.04 16.57
CA GLU A 414 -3.33 -13.48 16.86
C GLU A 414 -2.75 -13.91 18.19
N THR A 415 -1.76 -13.20 18.71
CA THR A 415 -1.32 -13.33 20.11
C THR A 415 -2.31 -12.73 21.10
N SER A 416 -3.25 -11.92 20.63
CA SER A 416 -4.31 -11.27 21.42
C SER A 416 -5.64 -12.02 21.42
N ASP A 417 -5.72 -13.24 20.89
CA ASP A 417 -6.81 -14.19 21.14
C ASP A 417 -6.84 -14.67 22.62
N ASN A 418 -5.97 -14.07 23.44
CA ASN A 418 -6.17 -14.07 24.88
C ASN A 418 -7.49 -13.37 25.17
N LEU A 419 -8.43 -14.11 25.75
CA LEU A 419 -9.61 -13.59 26.43
C LEU A 419 -9.21 -12.73 27.66
N ALA A 420 -8.24 -11.83 27.52
CA ALA A 420 -8.15 -10.71 28.41
C ALA A 420 -9.39 -9.87 28.13
N ALA A 421 -10.47 -10.14 28.85
CA ALA A 421 -11.61 -9.26 28.83
C ALA A 421 -11.05 -7.85 29.08
N GLU A 422 -11.18 -6.93 28.08
CA GLU A 422 -10.99 -5.52 28.36
C GLU A 422 -12.04 -5.18 29.40
N GLY A 423 -11.68 -5.25 30.69
CA GLY A 423 -12.62 -4.94 31.77
C GLY A 423 -12.24 -5.51 33.13
N LEU A 424 -13.01 -5.10 34.09
CA LEU A 424 -12.89 -5.54 35.49
C LEU A 424 -13.37 -6.98 35.60
N LEU A 425 -12.52 -7.86 36.14
CA LEU A 425 -12.98 -9.17 36.59
C LEU A 425 -13.95 -8.97 37.76
N PRO A 426 -14.97 -9.86 37.92
CA PRO A 426 -15.87 -9.79 39.07
C PRO A 426 -15.09 -9.93 40.37
N PRO A 427 -15.57 -9.37 41.48
CA PRO A 427 -14.96 -9.58 42.78
C PRO A 427 -14.94 -11.06 43.13
N MET A 428 -13.77 -11.59 43.49
CA MET A 428 -13.54 -13.00 43.77
C MET A 428 -12.55 -13.16 44.94
N VAL A 429 -12.57 -14.31 45.59
CA VAL A 429 -11.61 -14.66 46.66
C VAL A 429 -10.99 -16.03 46.38
N GLU A 430 -9.74 -16.20 46.83
CA GLU A 430 -9.07 -17.51 46.76
C GLU A 430 -9.84 -18.56 47.59
N GLY A 431 -9.94 -19.76 47.05
CA GLY A 431 -10.74 -20.84 47.64
C GLY A 431 -12.23 -20.79 47.27
N GLN A 432 -12.71 -19.76 46.57
CA GLN A 432 -14.09 -19.67 46.11
C GLN A 432 -14.41 -20.75 45.05
N GLU A 433 -15.48 -21.47 45.26
CA GLU A 433 -16.00 -22.42 44.24
C GLU A 433 -16.80 -21.68 43.19
N LEU A 434 -16.55 -22.04 41.91
CA LEU A 434 -17.19 -21.46 40.74
C LEU A 434 -18.21 -22.43 40.14
N LYS A 435 -19.36 -21.90 39.76
CA LYS A 435 -20.38 -22.67 39.05
C LYS A 435 -20.07 -22.69 37.55
N ARG A 436 -19.83 -23.83 36.98
CA ARG A 436 -19.66 -24.02 35.57
C ARG A 436 -20.97 -23.73 34.83
N GLN A 437 -20.96 -22.80 33.90
CA GLN A 437 -22.05 -22.55 32.95
C GLN A 437 -21.85 -23.40 31.70
N THR A 438 -20.72 -23.19 30.98
CA THR A 438 -20.35 -23.93 29.76
C THR A 438 -18.85 -24.15 29.69
N LEU A 439 -18.43 -25.30 29.14
CA LEU A 439 -17.07 -25.51 28.64
C LEU A 439 -17.14 -25.84 27.16
N THR A 440 -16.39 -25.10 26.32
CA THR A 440 -16.41 -25.31 24.88
C THR A 440 -14.99 -25.57 24.38
N ALA A 441 -14.76 -26.78 23.86
CA ALA A 441 -13.57 -27.11 23.11
C ALA A 441 -13.79 -26.72 21.62
N ARG A 442 -13.06 -25.75 21.18
CA ARG A 442 -13.14 -25.23 19.80
C ARG A 442 -11.92 -25.64 19.00
N GLN A 443 -12.17 -26.31 17.89
CA GLN A 443 -11.10 -26.61 16.93
C GLN A 443 -10.51 -25.31 16.37
N ARG A 444 -9.18 -25.20 16.39
CA ARG A 444 -8.41 -24.09 15.82
C ARG A 444 -7.33 -24.66 14.93
N TYR A 445 -7.09 -24.00 13.83
CA TYR A 445 -6.01 -24.35 12.92
C TYR A 445 -4.89 -23.32 13.04
N SER A 446 -3.66 -23.78 12.94
CA SER A 446 -2.53 -22.88 12.75
C SER A 446 -2.68 -22.13 11.42
N LEU A 447 -2.28 -20.88 11.42
CA LEU A 447 -2.41 -20.00 10.25
C LEU A 447 -1.03 -19.77 9.61
N PRO A 448 -0.96 -19.70 8.29
CA PRO A 448 0.27 -19.33 7.60
C PRO A 448 0.62 -17.87 7.91
N PRO A 449 1.89 -17.45 7.69
CA PRO A 449 2.26 -16.06 7.84
C PRO A 449 1.41 -15.17 6.94
N ALA A 450 0.93 -14.02 7.46
CA ALA A 450 0.03 -13.16 6.72
C ALA A 450 0.72 -12.54 5.50
N ARG A 451 -0.04 -12.38 4.42
CA ARG A 451 0.38 -11.61 3.25
C ARG A 451 0.63 -10.16 3.63
N TYR A 452 1.59 -9.55 2.95
CA TYR A 452 1.86 -8.13 3.16
C TYR A 452 0.69 -7.24 2.76
N SER A 453 0.31 -6.32 3.65
CA SER A 453 -0.38 -5.09 3.28
C SER A 453 0.65 -4.06 2.79
N GLU A 454 0.23 -2.91 2.24
CA GLU A 454 1.19 -1.83 1.95
C GLU A 454 1.90 -1.36 3.23
N ALA A 455 1.21 -1.36 4.38
CA ALA A 455 1.76 -0.97 5.68
C ALA A 455 2.84 -1.93 6.17
N SER A 456 2.53 -3.23 6.22
CA SER A 456 3.51 -4.23 6.70
C SER A 456 4.67 -4.42 5.72
N LEU A 457 4.47 -4.15 4.41
CA LEU A 457 5.57 -4.14 3.46
C LEU A 457 6.52 -2.95 3.68
N VAL A 458 5.99 -1.75 3.96
CA VAL A 458 6.83 -0.59 4.33
C VAL A 458 7.63 -0.90 5.60
N HIS A 459 6.99 -1.47 6.62
CA HIS A 459 7.68 -1.89 7.84
C HIS A 459 8.81 -2.88 7.56
N LYS A 460 8.55 -3.90 6.73
CA LYS A 460 9.57 -4.90 6.37
C LYS A 460 10.72 -4.32 5.55
N LEU A 461 10.45 -3.39 4.64
CA LEU A 461 11.49 -2.69 3.88
C LEU A 461 12.38 -1.83 4.81
N GLU A 462 11.77 -1.13 5.78
CA GLU A 462 12.50 -0.35 6.78
C GLU A 462 13.36 -1.24 7.67
N GLU A 463 12.80 -2.34 8.19
CA GLU A 463 13.51 -3.34 9.00
C GLU A 463 14.77 -3.88 8.29
N LEU A 464 14.64 -4.16 6.99
CA LEU A 464 15.74 -4.67 6.15
C LEU A 464 16.69 -3.56 5.66
N GLY A 465 16.42 -2.29 5.94
CA GLY A 465 17.20 -1.17 5.43
C GLY A 465 17.07 -0.91 3.92
N ILE A 466 16.04 -1.48 3.29
CA ILE A 466 15.78 -1.41 1.85
C ILE A 466 14.95 -0.17 1.51
N GLY A 467 15.54 0.76 0.80
CA GLY A 467 14.91 2.04 0.46
C GLY A 467 15.07 3.09 1.57
N ARG A 468 14.39 4.21 1.39
CA ARG A 468 14.42 5.39 2.28
C ARG A 468 13.05 6.07 2.25
N PRO A 469 12.75 7.04 3.13
CA PRO A 469 11.48 7.76 3.16
C PRO A 469 10.98 8.25 1.80
N SER A 470 11.89 8.63 0.90
CA SER A 470 11.56 9.10 -0.45
C SER A 470 11.17 7.97 -1.43
N THR A 471 11.53 6.71 -1.15
CA THR A 471 11.40 5.59 -2.11
C THR A 471 10.31 4.57 -1.79
N TYR A 472 9.82 4.47 -0.54
CA TYR A 472 8.80 3.47 -0.18
C TYR A 472 7.53 3.58 -1.03
N ALA A 473 6.89 4.74 -1.04
CA ALA A 473 5.66 4.96 -1.78
C ALA A 473 5.84 4.82 -3.32
N PRO A 474 6.88 5.40 -3.95
CA PRO A 474 7.16 5.18 -5.36
C PRO A 474 7.39 3.72 -5.73
N THR A 475 8.13 2.96 -4.91
CA THR A 475 8.42 1.53 -5.16
C THR A 475 7.13 0.71 -5.16
N ILE A 476 6.30 0.83 -4.10
CA ILE A 476 5.04 0.10 -3.98
C ILE A 476 4.08 0.47 -5.11
N SER A 477 4.01 1.74 -5.49
CA SER A 477 3.20 2.17 -6.62
C SER A 477 3.71 1.62 -7.95
N THR A 478 5.04 1.54 -8.12
CA THR A 478 5.66 1.07 -9.37
C THR A 478 5.45 -0.42 -9.58
N ILE A 479 5.63 -1.27 -8.57
CA ILE A 479 5.44 -2.72 -8.71
C ILE A 479 3.99 -3.08 -9.02
N GLN A 480 3.03 -2.29 -8.53
CA GLN A 480 1.61 -2.44 -8.87
C GLN A 480 1.31 -1.90 -10.28
N ALA A 481 1.82 -0.72 -10.65
CA ALA A 481 1.62 -0.14 -11.98
C ALA A 481 2.24 -0.96 -13.11
N ARG A 482 3.29 -1.73 -12.82
CA ARG A 482 3.94 -2.68 -13.72
C ARG A 482 3.32 -4.07 -13.70
N GLU A 483 2.26 -4.25 -12.95
CA GLU A 483 1.52 -5.52 -12.81
C GLU A 483 2.39 -6.69 -12.30
N TYR A 484 3.48 -6.44 -11.56
CA TYR A 484 4.24 -7.50 -10.89
C TYR A 484 3.53 -7.97 -9.61
N VAL A 485 2.77 -7.06 -9.02
CA VAL A 485 1.99 -7.27 -7.80
C VAL A 485 0.62 -6.65 -8.01
N ARG A 486 -0.40 -7.31 -7.52
CA ARG A 486 -1.78 -6.80 -7.48
C ARG A 486 -2.32 -6.78 -6.06
N ARG A 487 -3.39 -6.05 -5.85
CA ARG A 487 -4.18 -6.20 -4.61
C ARG A 487 -5.06 -7.42 -4.73
N GLY A 488 -5.07 -8.25 -3.71
CA GLY A 488 -5.94 -9.40 -3.60
C GLY A 488 -7.41 -8.97 -3.46
N GLU A 489 -8.29 -9.78 -4.03
CA GLU A 489 -9.75 -9.59 -4.01
C GLU A 489 -10.48 -10.83 -3.49
N ASN A 490 -9.73 -11.89 -3.14
CA ASN A 490 -10.31 -13.15 -2.68
C ASN A 490 -10.76 -12.99 -1.22
N GLU A 491 -12.03 -13.33 -0.95
CA GLU A 491 -12.63 -13.24 0.38
C GLU A 491 -12.27 -14.43 1.28
N GLY A 492 -11.55 -15.43 0.74
CA GLY A 492 -11.16 -16.64 1.45
C GLY A 492 -12.03 -17.84 1.10
N LYS A 493 -11.75 -18.95 1.79
CA LYS A 493 -12.47 -20.21 1.69
C LYS A 493 -13.06 -20.55 3.06
N SER A 494 -14.22 -21.18 3.07
CA SER A 494 -14.81 -21.72 4.30
C SER A 494 -14.27 -23.12 4.56
N ARG A 495 -13.92 -23.41 5.81
CA ARG A 495 -13.63 -24.77 6.27
C ARG A 495 -14.48 -25.13 7.50
N PRO A 496 -14.86 -26.40 7.68
CA PRO A 496 -15.55 -26.82 8.88
C PRO A 496 -14.61 -26.81 10.08
N ILE A 497 -15.17 -26.45 11.23
CA ILE A 497 -14.52 -26.58 12.56
C ILE A 497 -15.46 -27.31 13.51
N THR A 498 -14.91 -28.11 14.38
CA THR A 498 -15.65 -28.85 15.39
C THR A 498 -15.73 -28.06 16.67
N LEU A 499 -16.91 -27.96 17.24
CA LEU A 499 -17.18 -27.42 18.57
C LEU A 499 -17.72 -28.54 19.46
N VAL A 500 -17.10 -28.77 20.60
CA VAL A 500 -17.60 -29.72 21.59
C VAL A 500 -17.92 -28.95 22.84
N THR A 501 -19.18 -28.90 23.22
CA THR A 501 -19.66 -28.07 24.36
C THR A 501 -20.28 -28.94 25.44
N LEU A 502 -19.79 -28.78 26.64
CA LEU A 502 -20.38 -29.29 27.86
C LEU A 502 -21.26 -28.19 28.51
N SER A 503 -22.57 -28.44 28.55
CA SER A 503 -23.56 -27.58 29.22
C SER A 503 -24.42 -28.41 30.15
N GLY A 504 -24.54 -28.01 31.40
CA GLY A 504 -25.08 -28.88 32.44
C GLY A 504 -24.29 -30.20 32.50
N ASN A 505 -24.91 -31.32 32.26
CA ASN A 505 -24.28 -32.65 32.18
C ASN A 505 -24.26 -33.25 30.74
N GLU A 506 -24.64 -32.47 29.77
CA GLU A 506 -24.72 -32.92 28.39
C GLU A 506 -23.51 -32.39 27.58
N ILE A 507 -22.90 -33.28 26.81
CA ILE A 507 -21.86 -32.93 25.83
C ILE A 507 -22.46 -32.99 24.44
N THR A 508 -22.46 -31.88 23.76
CA THR A 508 -22.90 -31.77 22.35
C THR A 508 -21.72 -31.50 21.43
N THR A 509 -21.75 -32.11 20.25
CA THR A 509 -20.76 -31.84 19.20
C THR A 509 -21.47 -31.21 18.02
N GLU A 510 -20.99 -30.03 17.63
CA GLU A 510 -21.54 -29.24 16.53
C GLU A 510 -20.46 -28.95 15.49
N GLN A 511 -20.87 -28.91 14.23
CA GLN A 511 -20.03 -28.43 13.13
C GLN A 511 -20.35 -26.97 12.89
N SER A 512 -19.32 -26.12 12.96
CA SER A 512 -19.36 -24.71 12.58
C SER A 512 -18.45 -24.49 11.39
N SER A 513 -18.26 -23.26 10.97
CA SER A 513 -17.34 -22.94 9.88
C SER A 513 -16.50 -21.71 10.22
N GLU A 514 -15.27 -21.68 9.73
CA GLU A 514 -14.44 -20.48 9.77
C GLU A 514 -13.96 -20.11 8.36
N ASN A 515 -13.75 -18.84 8.12
CA ASN A 515 -13.18 -18.36 6.87
C ASN A 515 -11.66 -18.25 6.98
N TYR A 516 -10.93 -18.74 5.97
CA TYR A 516 -9.47 -18.72 5.95
C TYR A 516 -8.91 -18.38 4.57
N GLY A 517 -7.65 -17.94 4.51
CA GLY A 517 -6.93 -17.71 3.25
C GLY A 517 -7.41 -16.49 2.47
N SER A 518 -8.11 -15.55 3.10
CA SER A 518 -8.46 -14.27 2.46
C SER A 518 -7.20 -13.48 2.10
N ASP A 519 -7.20 -12.89 0.90
CA ASP A 519 -6.14 -11.99 0.45
C ASP A 519 -6.64 -10.55 0.22
N ARG A 520 -7.90 -10.27 0.59
CA ARG A 520 -8.54 -8.98 0.35
C ARG A 520 -7.73 -7.81 0.88
N GLY A 521 -7.34 -6.90 -0.02
CA GLY A 521 -6.54 -5.73 0.30
C GLY A 521 -5.04 -5.99 0.55
N LYS A 522 -4.61 -7.25 0.53
CA LYS A 522 -3.20 -7.65 0.64
C LYS A 522 -2.50 -7.58 -0.72
N LEU A 523 -1.18 -7.58 -0.71
CA LEU A 523 -0.35 -7.58 -1.90
C LEU A 523 -0.04 -9.03 -2.30
N VAL A 524 -0.42 -9.39 -3.52
CA VAL A 524 -0.27 -10.75 -4.08
C VAL A 524 0.57 -10.66 -5.36
N PRO A 525 1.58 -11.53 -5.56
CA PRO A 525 2.35 -11.52 -6.78
C PRO A 525 1.49 -11.99 -7.97
N THR A 526 1.79 -11.49 -9.14
CA THR A 526 1.21 -12.00 -10.40
C THR A 526 2.13 -13.05 -11.00
N ASP A 527 1.64 -13.85 -11.94
CA ASP A 527 2.49 -14.83 -12.64
C ASP A 527 3.71 -14.17 -13.29
N ILE A 528 3.55 -12.99 -13.90
CA ILE A 528 4.68 -12.27 -14.47
C ILE A 528 5.63 -11.76 -13.41
N GLY A 529 5.14 -11.38 -12.23
CA GLY A 529 5.96 -11.01 -11.08
C GLY A 529 6.81 -12.19 -10.60
N ILE A 530 6.22 -13.38 -10.50
CA ILE A 530 6.92 -14.62 -10.11
C ILE A 530 7.99 -14.98 -11.13
N VAL A 531 7.66 -15.01 -12.43
CA VAL A 531 8.60 -15.36 -13.50
C VAL A 531 9.77 -14.39 -13.58
N VAL A 532 9.52 -13.09 -13.44
CA VAL A 532 10.60 -12.08 -13.43
C VAL A 532 11.47 -12.23 -12.18
N ASN A 533 10.85 -12.48 -11.02
CA ASN A 533 11.58 -12.73 -9.78
C ASN A 533 12.52 -13.93 -9.93
N ASP A 534 12.00 -15.07 -10.42
CA ASP A 534 12.76 -16.31 -10.52
C ASP A 534 13.90 -16.19 -11.53
N PHE A 535 13.64 -15.54 -12.65
CA PHE A 535 14.68 -15.25 -13.64
C PHE A 535 15.79 -14.38 -13.06
N LEU A 536 15.43 -13.32 -12.32
CA LEU A 536 16.42 -12.43 -11.71
C LEU A 536 17.18 -13.12 -10.57
N MET A 537 16.52 -13.99 -9.79
CA MET A 537 17.15 -14.79 -8.73
C MET A 537 18.17 -15.80 -9.31
N ASP A 538 17.85 -16.40 -10.45
CA ASP A 538 18.74 -17.37 -11.13
C ASP A 538 19.95 -16.68 -11.78
N LYS A 539 19.71 -15.57 -12.49
CA LYS A 539 20.73 -14.92 -13.32
C LYS A 539 21.49 -13.79 -12.65
N PHE A 540 20.91 -13.12 -11.67
CA PHE A 540 21.44 -11.94 -10.98
C PHE A 540 21.23 -12.01 -9.46
N PRO A 541 21.68 -13.11 -8.78
CA PRO A 541 21.43 -13.33 -7.36
C PRO A 541 21.97 -12.21 -6.47
N SER A 542 23.11 -11.61 -6.83
CA SER A 542 23.72 -10.50 -6.10
C SER A 542 22.81 -9.25 -6.05
N ILE A 543 22.16 -8.90 -7.16
CA ILE A 543 21.24 -7.75 -7.22
C ILE A 543 19.94 -8.03 -6.46
N MET A 544 19.55 -9.29 -6.41
CA MET A 544 18.36 -9.73 -5.68
C MET A 544 18.60 -9.92 -4.19
N ASP A 545 19.85 -9.84 -3.71
CA ASP A 545 20.18 -9.94 -2.29
C ASP A 545 19.71 -8.72 -1.49
N TYR A 546 19.07 -8.97 -0.34
CA TYR A 546 18.56 -7.93 0.53
C TYR A 546 19.67 -7.08 1.14
N ASN A 547 20.74 -7.76 1.61
CA ASN A 547 21.89 -7.08 2.22
C ASN A 547 22.62 -6.22 1.21
N PHE A 548 22.75 -6.68 -0.04
CA PHE A 548 23.32 -5.88 -1.11
C PHE A 548 22.58 -4.54 -1.27
N THR A 549 21.24 -4.60 -1.36
CA THR A 549 20.43 -3.37 -1.50
C THR A 549 20.55 -2.46 -0.28
N ALA A 550 20.53 -3.02 0.93
CA ALA A 550 20.72 -2.28 2.17
C ALA A 550 22.13 -1.63 2.26
N ASN A 551 23.18 -2.37 1.88
CA ASN A 551 24.55 -1.86 1.86
C ASN A 551 24.72 -0.72 0.86
N VAL A 552 24.13 -0.80 -0.33
CA VAL A 552 24.15 0.30 -1.31
C VAL A 552 23.44 1.54 -0.76
N GLU A 553 22.32 1.39 -0.05
CA GLU A 553 21.65 2.52 0.60
C GLU A 553 22.52 3.14 1.71
N HIS A 554 23.22 2.31 2.48
CA HIS A 554 24.20 2.78 3.45
C HIS A 554 25.41 3.47 2.79
N ASP A 555 25.91 2.94 1.67
CA ASP A 555 26.95 3.57 0.90
C ASP A 555 26.58 4.97 0.42
N PHE A 556 25.33 5.18 0.01
CA PHE A 556 24.84 6.52 -0.33
C PHE A 556 24.78 7.45 0.90
N ASP A 557 24.56 6.91 2.10
CA ASP A 557 24.65 7.69 3.33
C ASP A 557 26.11 8.11 3.59
N LEU A 558 27.08 7.22 3.42
CA LEU A 558 28.51 7.52 3.53
C LEU A 558 28.98 8.55 2.49
N VAL A 559 28.42 8.51 1.27
CA VAL A 559 28.68 9.56 0.26
C VAL A 559 28.12 10.89 0.73
N ALA A 560 26.93 10.93 1.31
CA ALA A 560 26.32 12.15 1.85
C ALA A 560 27.11 12.73 3.03
N GLU A 561 27.81 11.90 3.80
CA GLU A 561 28.73 12.29 4.87
C GLU A 561 30.11 12.74 4.34
N GLY A 562 30.37 12.59 3.04
CA GLY A 562 31.66 12.91 2.41
C GLY A 562 32.77 11.89 2.70
N THR A 563 32.44 10.72 3.25
CA THR A 563 33.41 9.68 3.65
C THR A 563 33.68 8.65 2.55
N LYS A 564 32.83 8.59 1.51
CA LYS A 564 32.94 7.66 0.39
C LYS A 564 32.85 8.36 -0.97
N ASN A 565 33.69 7.94 -1.93
CA ASN A 565 33.64 8.47 -3.29
C ASN A 565 32.56 7.78 -4.11
N TRP A 566 31.60 8.54 -4.64
CA TRP A 566 30.47 7.97 -5.36
C TRP A 566 30.86 7.37 -6.72
N THR A 567 31.85 7.91 -7.43
CA THR A 567 32.28 7.37 -8.74
C THR A 567 32.99 6.03 -8.60
N GLU A 568 33.73 5.82 -7.51
CA GLU A 568 34.34 4.52 -7.20
C GLU A 568 33.27 3.48 -6.84
N LEU A 569 32.26 3.87 -6.06
CA LEU A 569 31.11 3.02 -5.76
C LEU A 569 30.44 2.54 -7.06
N ILE A 570 30.15 3.45 -8.00
CA ILE A 570 29.52 3.10 -9.26
C ILE A 570 30.43 2.22 -10.13
N ARG A 571 31.74 2.52 -10.16
CA ARG A 571 32.71 1.74 -10.94
C ARG A 571 32.79 0.29 -10.47
N THR A 572 32.89 0.08 -9.16
CA THR A 572 32.91 -1.26 -8.59
C THR A 572 31.62 -2.02 -8.91
N PHE A 573 30.48 -1.40 -8.67
CA PHE A 573 29.18 -2.01 -8.94
C PHE A 573 29.01 -2.36 -10.43
N TYR A 574 29.31 -1.44 -11.33
CA TYR A 574 29.15 -1.65 -12.77
C TYR A 574 30.12 -2.70 -13.32
N GLY A 575 31.35 -2.73 -12.78
CA GLY A 575 32.33 -3.75 -13.11
C GLY A 575 31.89 -5.18 -12.79
N ASP A 576 31.08 -5.35 -11.76
CA ASP A 576 30.50 -6.65 -11.40
C ASP A 576 29.23 -6.97 -12.21
N LEU A 577 28.41 -5.98 -12.50
CA LEU A 577 27.13 -6.16 -13.23
C LEU A 577 27.30 -6.44 -14.72
N GLU A 578 28.16 -5.69 -15.39
CA GLU A 578 28.28 -5.71 -16.86
C GLU A 578 28.67 -7.09 -17.43
N PRO A 579 29.69 -7.79 -16.90
CA PRO A 579 30.04 -9.13 -17.38
C PRO A 579 28.91 -10.15 -17.20
N GLN A 580 28.13 -10.03 -16.12
CA GLN A 580 26.96 -10.90 -15.86
C GLN A 580 25.88 -10.66 -16.90
N VAL A 581 25.57 -9.39 -17.20
CA VAL A 581 24.59 -9.03 -18.23
C VAL A 581 25.02 -9.55 -19.61
N ASP A 582 26.27 -9.36 -19.99
CA ASP A 582 26.78 -9.82 -21.29
C ASP A 582 26.74 -11.34 -21.40
N THR A 583 27.10 -12.06 -20.32
CA THR A 583 27.00 -13.53 -20.27
C THR A 583 25.55 -13.98 -20.47
N VAL A 584 24.60 -13.43 -19.74
CA VAL A 584 23.18 -13.80 -19.84
C VAL A 584 22.62 -13.47 -21.23
N LEU A 585 23.02 -12.35 -21.83
CA LEU A 585 22.58 -11.99 -23.17
C LEU A 585 23.14 -12.94 -24.24
N ALA A 586 24.38 -13.43 -24.07
CA ALA A 586 25.03 -14.36 -24.99
C ALA A 586 24.45 -15.79 -24.90
N GLU A 587 23.87 -16.18 -23.75
CA GLU A 587 23.23 -17.49 -23.60
C GLU A 587 22.12 -17.69 -24.65
N ARG A 588 22.19 -18.80 -25.42
CA ARG A 588 21.09 -19.23 -26.29
C ARG A 588 20.15 -20.12 -25.50
N SER A 589 18.90 -19.70 -25.33
CA SER A 589 17.87 -20.53 -24.73
C SER A 589 16.92 -21.02 -25.83
N GLU A 590 16.71 -22.32 -25.91
CA GLU A 590 15.73 -22.94 -26.83
C GLU A 590 14.29 -22.63 -26.44
N THR A 591 14.03 -22.42 -25.13
CA THR A 591 12.70 -22.08 -24.60
C THR A 591 12.74 -20.70 -23.96
N ARG A 592 11.65 -19.94 -24.10
CA ARG A 592 11.49 -18.65 -23.42
C ARG A 592 11.23 -18.89 -21.93
N VAL A 593 11.85 -18.08 -21.10
CA VAL A 593 11.58 -18.10 -19.64
C VAL A 593 10.09 -17.81 -19.39
N GLY A 594 9.47 -18.64 -18.54
CA GLY A 594 8.04 -18.56 -18.26
C GLY A 594 7.17 -19.33 -19.27
N GLU A 595 7.75 -20.20 -20.06
CA GLU A 595 7.05 -21.20 -20.85
C GLU A 595 7.20 -22.59 -20.19
N ARG A 596 6.08 -23.26 -19.94
CA ARG A 596 6.04 -24.61 -19.36
C ARG A 596 5.26 -25.53 -20.29
N TYR A 597 5.92 -26.58 -20.75
CA TYR A 597 5.30 -27.66 -21.49
C TYR A 597 4.43 -28.49 -20.53
N LEU A 598 3.16 -28.74 -20.91
CA LEU A 598 2.20 -29.47 -20.10
C LEU A 598 2.02 -30.92 -20.56
N GLY A 599 2.30 -31.20 -21.81
CA GLY A 599 2.07 -32.48 -22.48
C GLY A 599 1.52 -32.27 -23.88
N ASP A 600 1.12 -33.34 -24.55
CA ASP A 600 0.51 -33.29 -25.88
C ASP A 600 -1.02 -33.38 -25.80
N ASP A 601 -1.73 -32.66 -26.66
CA ASP A 601 -3.18 -32.76 -26.80
C ASP A 601 -3.56 -34.16 -27.32
N PRO A 602 -4.30 -34.97 -26.54
CA PRO A 602 -4.68 -36.32 -26.94
C PRO A 602 -5.47 -36.41 -28.26
N LYS A 603 -6.05 -35.30 -28.70
CA LYS A 603 -6.86 -35.27 -29.93
C LYS A 603 -6.06 -34.93 -31.16
N SER A 604 -5.13 -34.00 -31.07
CA SER A 604 -4.37 -33.50 -32.21
C SER A 604 -2.91 -33.97 -32.22
N GLY A 605 -2.39 -34.53 -31.10
CA GLY A 605 -1.00 -34.86 -30.92
C GLY A 605 -0.05 -33.64 -30.88
N GLN A 606 -0.63 -32.44 -30.80
CA GLN A 606 0.17 -31.21 -30.79
C GLN A 606 0.59 -30.83 -29.37
N PRO A 607 1.79 -30.23 -29.17
CA PRO A 607 2.27 -29.83 -27.87
C PRO A 607 1.38 -28.73 -27.26
N VAL A 608 1.11 -28.90 -25.97
CA VAL A 608 0.38 -27.92 -25.14
C VAL A 608 1.38 -27.26 -24.20
N SER A 609 1.51 -25.97 -24.29
CA SER A 609 2.32 -25.18 -23.36
C SER A 609 1.54 -24.05 -22.75
N VAL A 610 1.91 -23.67 -21.52
CA VAL A 610 1.46 -22.44 -20.88
C VAL A 610 2.61 -21.45 -20.88
N LYS A 611 2.33 -20.21 -21.25
CA LYS A 611 3.35 -19.15 -21.39
C LYS A 611 2.77 -17.77 -21.14
N ILE A 612 3.68 -16.81 -20.94
CA ILE A 612 3.28 -15.40 -20.76
C ILE A 612 3.19 -14.73 -22.12
N GLY A 613 1.95 -14.46 -22.54
CA GLY A 613 1.65 -13.69 -23.73
C GLY A 613 1.58 -12.19 -23.50
N ARG A 614 1.26 -11.44 -24.58
CA ARG A 614 1.13 -9.97 -24.54
C ARG A 614 0.10 -9.47 -23.50
N TYR A 615 -0.91 -10.26 -23.22
CA TYR A 615 -2.04 -9.89 -22.37
C TYR A 615 -2.17 -10.77 -21.12
N GLY A 616 -1.07 -11.36 -20.65
CA GLY A 616 -1.00 -12.23 -19.48
C GLY A 616 -0.77 -13.71 -19.82
N PRO A 617 -0.84 -14.59 -18.82
CA PRO A 617 -0.65 -16.01 -19.01
C PRO A 617 -1.68 -16.60 -19.99
N MET A 618 -1.20 -17.48 -20.87
CA MET A 618 -2.01 -18.13 -21.89
C MET A 618 -1.54 -19.56 -22.17
N ILE A 619 -2.46 -20.37 -22.57
CA ILE A 619 -2.20 -21.71 -23.09
C ILE A 619 -2.03 -21.59 -24.60
N GLN A 620 -1.08 -22.35 -25.13
CA GLN A 620 -0.89 -22.52 -26.56
C GLN A 620 -0.93 -24.03 -26.89
N ILE A 621 -1.70 -24.40 -27.89
CA ILE A 621 -1.69 -25.72 -28.50
C ILE A 621 -1.09 -25.60 -29.90
N GLY A 622 -0.04 -26.33 -30.16
CA GLY A 622 0.72 -26.31 -31.42
C GLY A 622 1.82 -25.26 -31.49
N ASN A 623 2.91 -25.56 -32.21
CA ASN A 623 4.07 -24.69 -32.36
C ASN A 623 3.95 -23.67 -33.52
N GLY A 624 2.92 -23.79 -34.36
CA GLY A 624 2.78 -22.97 -35.56
C GLY A 624 3.73 -23.38 -36.70
N GLU A 625 4.33 -24.56 -36.60
CA GLU A 625 5.12 -25.19 -37.67
C GLU A 625 4.18 -26.01 -38.54
N GLY A 626 3.97 -25.63 -39.78
CA GLY A 626 3.02 -26.25 -40.72
C GLY A 626 1.79 -25.39 -41.02
N ASP A 627 0.79 -25.96 -41.67
CA ASP A 627 -0.43 -25.30 -42.11
C ASP A 627 -1.42 -25.01 -40.93
N ASP A 628 -1.22 -25.62 -39.77
CA ASP A 628 -2.10 -25.47 -38.61
C ASP A 628 -1.69 -24.26 -37.74
N LYS A 629 -2.60 -23.31 -37.66
CA LYS A 629 -2.41 -22.14 -36.76
C LYS A 629 -2.53 -22.56 -35.28
N PRO A 630 -1.59 -22.12 -34.43
CA PRO A 630 -1.68 -22.43 -33.01
C PRO A 630 -2.94 -21.88 -32.39
N ARG A 631 -3.56 -22.66 -31.51
CA ARG A 631 -4.74 -22.24 -30.72
C ARG A 631 -4.29 -21.64 -29.41
N PHE A 632 -5.01 -20.62 -28.94
CA PHE A 632 -4.69 -19.94 -27.71
C PHE A 632 -5.91 -19.84 -26.80
N ALA A 633 -5.71 -20.07 -25.50
CA ALA A 633 -6.71 -19.82 -24.46
C ALA A 633 -6.06 -19.04 -23.30
N ARG A 634 -6.85 -18.26 -22.57
CA ARG A 634 -6.38 -17.55 -21.37
C ARG A 634 -6.61 -18.38 -20.14
N LEU A 635 -5.74 -18.22 -19.16
CA LEU A 635 -5.97 -18.76 -17.82
C LEU A 635 -7.14 -18.02 -17.14
N SER A 636 -7.91 -18.76 -16.37
CA SER A 636 -8.91 -18.18 -15.47
C SER A 636 -8.25 -17.43 -14.30
N PRO A 637 -8.93 -16.46 -13.66
CA PRO A 637 -8.36 -15.67 -12.58
C PRO A 637 -7.84 -16.49 -11.38
N ASN A 638 -8.37 -17.69 -11.20
CA ASN A 638 -8.00 -18.60 -10.10
C ASN A 638 -6.93 -19.63 -10.48
N GLN A 639 -6.40 -19.56 -11.70
CA GLN A 639 -5.37 -20.47 -12.22
C GLN A 639 -4.07 -19.71 -12.39
N SER A 640 -2.95 -20.39 -12.18
CA SER A 640 -1.61 -19.82 -12.36
C SER A 640 -0.79 -20.62 -13.37
N LEU A 641 0.17 -19.94 -13.97
CA LEU A 641 1.14 -20.56 -14.88
C LEU A 641 1.91 -21.73 -14.21
N ALA A 642 2.16 -21.59 -12.90
CA ALA A 642 2.93 -22.56 -12.14
C ALA A 642 2.15 -23.86 -11.86
N THR A 643 0.83 -23.78 -11.63
CA THR A 643 0.04 -24.91 -11.11
C THR A 643 -0.90 -25.54 -12.10
N ILE A 644 -1.22 -24.89 -13.23
CA ILE A 644 -2.17 -25.43 -14.21
C ILE A 644 -1.73 -26.78 -14.74
N THR A 645 -2.66 -27.74 -14.80
CA THR A 645 -2.43 -29.07 -15.36
C THR A 645 -2.77 -29.13 -16.86
N LEU A 646 -2.38 -30.24 -17.52
CA LEU A 646 -2.73 -30.47 -18.94
C LEU A 646 -4.25 -30.54 -19.12
N GLU A 647 -4.94 -31.25 -18.24
CA GLU A 647 -6.39 -31.42 -18.27
C GLU A 647 -7.11 -30.08 -18.15
N GLU A 648 -6.73 -29.26 -17.17
CA GLU A 648 -7.30 -27.92 -17.00
C GLU A 648 -7.02 -27.02 -18.21
N ALA A 649 -5.82 -27.12 -18.79
CA ALA A 649 -5.45 -26.35 -19.98
C ALA A 649 -6.31 -26.76 -21.19
N LEU A 650 -6.53 -28.05 -21.40
CA LEU A 650 -7.36 -28.55 -22.47
C LEU A 650 -8.84 -28.14 -22.28
N GLU A 651 -9.33 -28.12 -21.04
CA GLU A 651 -10.70 -27.63 -20.75
C GLU A 651 -10.86 -26.16 -21.16
N LEU A 652 -9.92 -25.30 -20.81
CA LEU A 652 -9.95 -23.88 -21.20
C LEU A 652 -9.89 -23.68 -22.72
N CYS A 653 -9.22 -24.57 -23.43
CA CYS A 653 -9.13 -24.55 -24.89
C CYS A 653 -10.41 -25.01 -25.62
N LYS A 654 -11.43 -25.47 -24.89
CA LYS A 654 -12.78 -25.73 -25.43
C LYS A 654 -13.58 -24.45 -25.70
N LEU A 655 -13.11 -23.31 -25.15
CA LEU A 655 -13.69 -22.00 -25.46
C LEU A 655 -13.08 -21.40 -26.75
N PRO A 656 -13.87 -20.71 -27.61
CA PRO A 656 -15.30 -20.42 -27.45
C PRO A 656 -16.19 -21.62 -27.73
N ARG A 657 -17.23 -21.79 -26.91
CA ARG A 657 -18.22 -22.86 -27.00
C ARG A 657 -19.53 -22.32 -27.58
N GLU A 658 -20.13 -23.03 -28.53
CA GLU A 658 -21.43 -22.70 -29.05
C GLU A 658 -22.52 -23.43 -28.27
N LEU A 659 -23.57 -22.70 -27.82
CA LEU A 659 -24.64 -23.22 -26.98
C LEU A 659 -25.97 -23.44 -27.73
N GLY A 660 -26.05 -23.01 -28.96
CA GLY A 660 -27.32 -23.04 -29.74
C GLY A 660 -27.73 -21.64 -30.14
N GLU A 661 -28.92 -21.55 -30.76
CA GLU A 661 -29.45 -20.30 -31.31
C GLU A 661 -30.56 -19.73 -30.41
N PHE A 662 -30.55 -18.41 -30.29
CA PHE A 662 -31.59 -17.62 -29.64
C PHE A 662 -31.91 -16.42 -30.54
N GLU A 663 -33.17 -16.21 -30.89
CA GLU A 663 -33.60 -15.15 -31.79
C GLU A 663 -32.82 -15.15 -33.13
N ASP A 664 -32.68 -16.32 -33.76
CA ASP A 664 -31.93 -16.51 -35.00
C ASP A 664 -30.46 -16.10 -34.97
N GLN A 665 -29.85 -16.04 -33.77
CA GLN A 665 -28.46 -15.76 -33.58
C GLN A 665 -27.79 -16.79 -32.66
N MET A 666 -26.60 -17.24 -33.08
CA MET A 666 -25.80 -18.19 -32.31
C MET A 666 -25.32 -17.57 -30.99
N ILE A 667 -25.56 -18.27 -29.89
CA ILE A 667 -24.98 -17.97 -28.58
C ILE A 667 -23.58 -18.61 -28.46
N LYS A 668 -22.57 -17.82 -28.15
CA LYS A 668 -21.21 -18.31 -27.92
C LYS A 668 -20.73 -17.91 -26.53
N ILE A 669 -20.12 -18.85 -25.83
CA ILE A 669 -19.41 -18.58 -24.57
C ILE A 669 -17.93 -18.45 -24.89
N GLY A 670 -17.32 -17.36 -24.41
CA GLY A 670 -15.90 -17.11 -24.59
C GLY A 670 -15.26 -16.45 -23.37
N ALA A 671 -13.94 -16.36 -23.39
CA ALA A 671 -13.17 -15.64 -22.39
C ALA A 671 -12.43 -14.47 -23.03
N GLY A 672 -12.67 -13.25 -22.52
CA GLY A 672 -12.12 -12.00 -23.04
C GLY A 672 -11.25 -11.26 -22.05
N ARG A 673 -10.82 -10.05 -22.43
CA ARG A 673 -9.99 -9.17 -21.59
C ARG A 673 -10.64 -8.80 -20.25
N PHE A 674 -11.96 -8.78 -20.22
CA PHE A 674 -12.75 -8.39 -19.05
C PHE A 674 -13.38 -9.58 -18.31
N GLY A 675 -12.96 -10.81 -18.64
CA GLY A 675 -13.47 -12.05 -18.08
C GLY A 675 -14.31 -12.87 -19.07
N PRO A 676 -14.94 -13.96 -18.60
CA PRO A 676 -15.82 -14.78 -19.41
C PRO A 676 -17.09 -14.03 -19.79
N TYR A 677 -17.62 -14.35 -20.98
CA TYR A 677 -18.78 -13.66 -21.53
C TYR A 677 -19.68 -14.60 -22.36
N VAL A 678 -20.93 -14.24 -22.41
CA VAL A 678 -21.90 -14.73 -23.40
C VAL A 678 -21.93 -13.75 -24.55
N GLN A 679 -21.68 -14.21 -25.75
CA GLN A 679 -21.82 -13.41 -26.97
C GLN A 679 -23.13 -13.81 -27.67
N HIS A 680 -23.96 -12.81 -27.98
CA HIS A 680 -25.18 -12.96 -28.80
C HIS A 680 -25.15 -11.88 -29.89
N GLY A 681 -24.94 -12.32 -31.13
CA GLY A 681 -24.68 -11.42 -32.24
C GLY A 681 -23.45 -10.52 -32.00
N LYS A 682 -23.67 -9.20 -31.96
CA LYS A 682 -22.61 -8.20 -31.71
C LYS A 682 -22.53 -7.78 -30.25
N LYS A 683 -23.39 -8.27 -29.37
CA LYS A 683 -23.45 -7.92 -27.96
C LYS A 683 -22.73 -8.95 -27.10
N PHE A 684 -22.09 -8.45 -26.05
CA PHE A 684 -21.36 -9.24 -25.06
C PHE A 684 -21.97 -9.01 -23.68
N VAL A 685 -22.23 -10.09 -22.96
CA VAL A 685 -22.78 -10.09 -21.60
C VAL A 685 -21.77 -10.78 -20.69
N SER A 686 -21.29 -10.11 -19.66
CA SER A 686 -20.36 -10.72 -18.71
C SER A 686 -21.04 -11.83 -17.93
N ILE A 687 -20.34 -12.95 -17.77
CA ILE A 687 -20.74 -14.05 -16.90
C ILE A 687 -20.36 -13.67 -15.47
N PRO A 688 -21.22 -13.87 -14.46
CA PRO A 688 -20.90 -13.69 -13.05
C PRO A 688 -19.64 -14.44 -12.63
N LYS A 689 -18.91 -13.90 -11.64
CA LYS A 689 -17.63 -14.46 -11.20
C LYS A 689 -17.75 -15.83 -10.53
N ASP A 690 -18.90 -16.13 -10.01
CA ASP A 690 -19.29 -17.36 -9.32
C ASP A 690 -19.80 -18.44 -10.26
N GLU A 691 -19.95 -18.14 -11.55
CA GLU A 691 -20.40 -19.09 -12.57
C GLU A 691 -19.24 -19.51 -13.49
N ASP A 692 -19.15 -20.82 -13.76
CA ASP A 692 -18.13 -21.39 -14.65
C ASP A 692 -18.59 -21.36 -16.12
N PRO A 693 -17.85 -20.67 -17.02
CA PRO A 693 -18.20 -20.58 -18.43
C PRO A 693 -18.22 -21.93 -19.16
N LEU A 694 -17.57 -22.96 -18.62
CA LEU A 694 -17.54 -24.29 -19.20
C LEU A 694 -18.85 -25.08 -18.93
N THR A 695 -19.56 -24.77 -17.85
CA THR A 695 -20.74 -25.47 -17.40
C THR A 695 -22.06 -24.72 -17.64
N ILE A 696 -22.00 -23.45 -18.06
CA ILE A 696 -23.22 -22.66 -18.36
C ILE A 696 -24.11 -23.36 -19.38
N THR A 697 -25.40 -23.47 -19.03
CA THR A 697 -26.41 -24.05 -19.91
C THR A 697 -26.98 -23.02 -20.91
N PRO A 698 -27.59 -23.45 -22.01
CA PRO A 698 -28.24 -22.53 -22.95
C PRO A 698 -29.28 -21.63 -22.27
N GLU A 699 -30.11 -22.21 -21.38
CA GLU A 699 -31.16 -21.49 -20.65
C GLU A 699 -30.56 -20.37 -19.78
N ARG A 700 -29.46 -20.68 -19.07
CA ARG A 700 -28.80 -19.68 -18.25
C ARG A 700 -28.14 -18.56 -19.07
N ALA A 701 -27.58 -18.92 -20.23
CA ALA A 701 -27.02 -17.92 -21.15
C ALA A 701 -28.10 -16.96 -21.68
N VAL A 702 -29.28 -17.48 -22.03
CA VAL A 702 -30.45 -16.68 -22.43
C VAL A 702 -30.91 -15.79 -21.28
N GLU A 703 -30.98 -16.31 -20.06
CA GLU A 703 -31.37 -15.53 -18.89
C GLU A 703 -30.42 -14.35 -18.68
N LEU A 704 -29.09 -14.57 -18.76
CA LEU A 704 -28.08 -13.49 -18.65
C LEU A 704 -28.26 -12.44 -19.76
N ILE A 705 -28.57 -12.85 -20.98
CA ILE A 705 -28.85 -11.93 -22.10
C ILE A 705 -30.08 -11.08 -21.78
N LEU A 706 -31.16 -11.70 -21.29
CA LEU A 706 -32.42 -11.01 -20.97
C LEU A 706 -32.23 -10.05 -19.78
N GLN A 707 -31.58 -10.50 -18.72
CA GLN A 707 -31.23 -9.64 -17.56
C GLN A 707 -30.41 -8.40 -17.98
N LYS A 708 -29.45 -8.61 -18.88
CA LYS A 708 -28.65 -7.48 -19.39
C LYS A 708 -29.49 -6.52 -20.21
N ARG A 709 -30.38 -7.00 -21.06
CA ARG A 709 -31.32 -6.20 -21.85
C ARG A 709 -32.26 -5.39 -20.96
N GLU A 710 -32.78 -6.02 -19.90
CA GLU A 710 -33.64 -5.34 -18.91
C GLU A 710 -32.86 -4.25 -18.13
N ALA A 711 -31.62 -4.54 -17.72
CA ALA A 711 -30.75 -3.56 -17.08
C ALA A 711 -30.41 -2.39 -18.03
N ASP A 712 -30.10 -2.70 -19.28
CA ASP A 712 -29.85 -1.68 -20.31
C ASP A 712 -31.10 -0.82 -20.56
N ALA A 713 -32.29 -1.43 -20.63
CA ALA A 713 -33.56 -0.72 -20.76
C ALA A 713 -33.88 0.19 -19.57
N LYS A 714 -33.63 -0.30 -18.33
CA LYS A 714 -33.77 0.51 -17.09
C LYS A 714 -32.75 1.64 -17.00
N SER A 715 -31.57 1.48 -17.61
CA SER A 715 -30.56 2.52 -17.65
C SER A 715 -30.82 3.60 -18.70
N HIS A 716 -31.74 3.35 -19.63
CA HIS A 716 -32.09 4.24 -20.72
C HIS A 716 -33.29 5.09 -20.31
N LEU A 717 -33.08 6.40 -20.11
CA LEU A 717 -34.11 7.33 -19.67
C LEU A 717 -34.86 7.97 -20.82
N LEU A 718 -34.13 8.46 -21.85
CA LEU A 718 -34.71 9.16 -22.98
C LEU A 718 -33.92 8.88 -24.27
N SER A 719 -34.65 8.78 -25.39
CA SER A 719 -34.15 8.89 -26.76
C SER A 719 -35.05 9.83 -27.55
N PHE A 720 -34.50 10.44 -28.57
CA PHE A 720 -35.19 11.41 -29.40
C PHE A 720 -35.22 10.92 -30.85
N GLU A 721 -36.40 10.79 -31.43
CA GLU A 721 -36.58 10.35 -32.84
C GLU A 721 -35.89 11.29 -33.83
N GLU A 722 -35.83 12.57 -33.49
CA GLU A 722 -35.22 13.61 -34.32
C GLU A 722 -33.67 13.55 -34.28
N GLU A 723 -33.09 12.94 -33.27
CA GLU A 723 -31.65 12.83 -33.10
C GLU A 723 -31.26 11.49 -32.39
N PRO A 724 -31.33 10.36 -33.11
CA PRO A 724 -31.17 9.02 -32.55
C PRO A 724 -29.80 8.76 -31.90
N GLU A 725 -28.79 9.57 -32.22
CA GLU A 725 -27.46 9.48 -31.56
C GLU A 725 -27.38 10.15 -30.17
N LEU A 726 -28.47 10.83 -29.76
CA LEU A 726 -28.59 11.49 -28.48
C LEU A 726 -29.45 10.65 -27.55
N GLU A 727 -28.83 10.13 -26.49
CA GLU A 727 -29.48 9.30 -25.48
C GLU A 727 -29.19 9.87 -24.07
N VAL A 728 -30.20 9.84 -23.19
CA VAL A 728 -30.02 10.10 -21.76
C VAL A 728 -30.01 8.78 -21.01
N LEU A 729 -28.91 8.51 -20.34
CA LEU A 729 -28.63 7.24 -19.68
C LEU A 729 -28.30 7.44 -18.19
N VAL A 730 -28.57 6.40 -17.39
CA VAL A 730 -28.12 6.34 -15.98
C VAL A 730 -26.85 5.50 -15.90
N GLY A 731 -25.79 6.09 -15.39
CA GLY A 731 -24.52 5.41 -15.15
C GLY A 731 -24.15 5.34 -13.66
N ARG A 732 -23.03 4.68 -13.36
CA ARG A 732 -22.51 4.51 -11.98
C ARG A 732 -22.37 5.83 -11.18
N PHE A 733 -22.20 6.96 -11.87
CA PHE A 733 -22.02 8.28 -11.27
C PHE A 733 -23.24 9.20 -11.44
N GLY A 734 -24.39 8.64 -11.76
CA GLY A 734 -25.65 9.35 -12.00
C GLY A 734 -25.98 9.49 -13.50
N PRO A 735 -27.09 10.20 -13.83
CA PRO A 735 -27.53 10.35 -15.22
C PRO A 735 -26.57 11.20 -16.05
N TYR A 736 -26.44 10.87 -17.33
CA TYR A 736 -25.58 11.56 -18.30
C TYR A 736 -26.17 11.50 -19.70
N ILE A 737 -25.78 12.45 -20.55
CA ILE A 737 -26.15 12.47 -21.96
C ILE A 737 -25.04 11.82 -22.76
N LYS A 738 -25.37 10.82 -23.58
CA LYS A 738 -24.48 10.20 -24.54
C LYS A 738 -24.81 10.77 -25.94
N TYR A 739 -23.82 11.34 -26.61
CA TYR A 739 -23.98 11.94 -27.94
C TYR A 739 -22.71 11.76 -28.79
N LYS A 740 -22.87 11.16 -29.98
CA LYS A 740 -21.74 10.89 -30.92
C LYS A 740 -20.54 10.22 -30.26
N GLY A 741 -20.78 9.19 -29.43
CA GLY A 741 -19.73 8.45 -28.72
C GLY A 741 -19.05 9.19 -27.54
N LYS A 742 -19.57 10.34 -27.12
CA LYS A 742 -19.10 11.12 -25.98
C LYS A 742 -20.15 11.21 -24.89
N ASN A 743 -19.70 11.23 -23.64
CA ASN A 743 -20.58 11.36 -22.48
C ASN A 743 -20.49 12.78 -21.90
N TYR A 744 -21.65 13.39 -21.68
CA TYR A 744 -21.81 14.73 -21.10
C TYR A 744 -22.56 14.63 -19.79
N LYS A 745 -21.99 15.25 -18.74
CA LYS A 745 -22.56 15.17 -17.40
C LYS A 745 -23.79 16.09 -17.27
N ILE A 746 -24.86 15.57 -16.68
CA ILE A 746 -26.02 16.36 -16.27
C ILE A 746 -25.70 16.99 -14.90
N PRO A 747 -25.97 18.31 -14.69
CA PRO A 747 -25.81 18.97 -13.40
C PRO A 747 -26.66 18.31 -12.30
N LYS A 748 -26.15 18.33 -11.06
CA LYS A 748 -26.82 17.66 -9.92
C LYS A 748 -28.25 18.17 -9.68
N GLU A 749 -28.51 19.45 -9.94
CA GLU A 749 -29.81 20.10 -9.78
C GLU A 749 -30.87 19.57 -10.75
N ARG A 750 -30.46 18.97 -11.89
CA ARG A 750 -31.32 18.37 -12.91
C ARG A 750 -31.24 16.85 -12.97
N ALA A 751 -30.42 16.25 -12.12
CA ALA A 751 -30.22 14.80 -12.16
C ALA A 751 -31.46 13.99 -11.75
N GLU A 752 -32.28 14.52 -10.86
CA GLU A 752 -33.55 13.89 -10.43
C GLU A 752 -34.62 13.91 -11.53
N HIS A 753 -34.57 14.89 -12.42
CA HIS A 753 -35.51 15.06 -13.55
C HIS A 753 -34.86 14.75 -14.91
N ALA A 754 -33.80 13.91 -14.92
CA ALA A 754 -33.08 13.59 -16.15
C ALA A 754 -33.93 12.86 -17.19
N GLY A 755 -35.01 12.18 -16.77
CA GLY A 755 -36.00 11.52 -17.65
C GLY A 755 -37.05 12.48 -18.24
N GLU A 756 -37.03 13.77 -17.91
CA GLU A 756 -37.99 14.78 -18.40
C GLU A 756 -37.30 15.84 -19.27
N LEU A 757 -36.00 15.67 -19.55
CA LEU A 757 -35.23 16.65 -20.34
C LEU A 757 -35.68 16.67 -21.79
N THR A 758 -35.87 17.89 -22.30
CA THR A 758 -36.18 18.09 -23.73
C THR A 758 -34.91 17.99 -24.60
N LEU A 759 -35.12 17.77 -25.91
CA LEU A 759 -34.01 17.73 -26.86
C LEU A 759 -33.19 19.03 -26.87
N GLU A 760 -33.86 20.17 -26.75
CA GLU A 760 -33.21 21.49 -26.70
C GLU A 760 -32.34 21.65 -25.43
N GLU A 761 -32.85 21.22 -24.27
CA GLU A 761 -32.10 21.22 -23.02
C GLU A 761 -30.87 20.32 -23.06
N CYS A 762 -31.01 19.11 -23.67
CA CYS A 762 -29.92 18.21 -23.89
C CYS A 762 -28.84 18.84 -24.78
N ARG A 763 -29.22 19.50 -25.86
CA ARG A 763 -28.30 20.22 -26.76
C ARG A 763 -27.58 21.38 -26.04
N ALA A 764 -28.29 22.15 -25.22
CA ALA A 764 -27.72 23.25 -24.42
C ALA A 764 -26.68 22.70 -23.39
N LEU A 765 -26.96 21.56 -22.77
CA LEU A 765 -26.02 20.91 -21.84
C LEU A 765 -24.78 20.37 -22.58
N ILE A 766 -24.91 19.83 -23.76
CA ILE A 766 -23.81 19.39 -24.62
C ILE A 766 -22.93 20.57 -25.02
N GLU A 767 -23.52 21.70 -25.43
CA GLU A 767 -22.79 22.91 -25.82
C GLU A 767 -22.04 23.52 -24.62
N SER A 768 -22.68 23.60 -23.46
CA SER A 768 -22.04 24.09 -22.22
C SER A 768 -20.87 23.19 -21.81
N GLY A 769 -21.05 21.87 -21.86
CA GLY A 769 -20.01 20.88 -21.57
C GLY A 769 -18.86 20.92 -22.59
N SER A 770 -19.15 21.16 -23.86
CA SER A 770 -18.10 21.34 -24.90
C SER A 770 -17.35 22.67 -24.75
N LYS A 771 -17.99 23.74 -24.31
CA LYS A 771 -17.31 25.03 -24.01
C LYS A 771 -16.39 24.92 -22.81
N THR A 772 -16.75 24.11 -21.81
CA THR A 772 -15.92 23.83 -20.63
C THR A 772 -14.74 22.91 -21.00
N ALA A 773 -14.96 21.91 -21.85
CA ALA A 773 -13.93 21.04 -22.39
C ALA A 773 -13.01 21.79 -23.37
N ALA A 774 -13.53 22.69 -24.21
CA ALA A 774 -12.73 23.53 -25.09
C ALA A 774 -11.90 24.57 -24.31
N LYS A 775 -12.41 25.14 -23.21
CA LYS A 775 -11.60 25.99 -22.30
C LYS A 775 -10.52 25.18 -21.59
N SER A 776 -10.77 23.91 -21.24
CA SER A 776 -9.75 23.03 -20.64
C SER A 776 -8.75 22.50 -21.69
N THR A 777 -9.18 22.24 -22.93
CA THR A 777 -8.31 21.85 -24.06
C THR A 777 -7.57 23.03 -24.66
N THR A 778 -8.12 24.25 -24.62
CA THR A 778 -7.38 25.46 -25.02
C THR A 778 -6.32 25.81 -23.99
N LYS A 779 -6.57 25.62 -22.69
CA LYS A 779 -5.54 25.65 -21.64
C LYS A 779 -4.51 24.52 -21.81
N ARG A 780 -4.87 23.35 -22.29
CA ARG A 780 -3.95 22.23 -22.59
C ARG A 780 -3.25 22.37 -23.94
N ARG A 781 -3.87 22.98 -24.94
CA ARG A 781 -3.28 23.21 -26.28
C ARG A 781 -2.39 24.46 -26.36
N THR A 782 -2.63 25.49 -25.56
CA THR A 782 -1.69 26.61 -25.37
C THR A 782 -0.43 26.20 -24.58
N THR A 783 -0.49 25.11 -23.81
CA THR A 783 0.70 24.48 -23.22
C THR A 783 1.37 23.42 -24.13
N LYS A 784 0.80 23.08 -25.31
CA LYS A 784 1.40 22.15 -26.29
C LYS A 784 1.84 22.79 -27.62
N LYS A 785 1.63 24.08 -27.79
CA LYS A 785 2.13 24.85 -28.95
C LYS A 785 2.65 26.21 -28.48
N LYS A 786 3.77 26.20 -27.81
CA LYS A 786 4.78 27.27 -27.88
C LYS A 786 6.06 26.77 -27.23
#